data_cecadd880e907679b91950f8ef2bc053
#
_entry.id   cecadd880e907679b91950f8ef2bc053
#
_cell.length_a   1.000
_cell.length_b   1.000
_cell.length_c   1.000
_cell.angle_alpha   90.00
_cell.angle_beta   90.00
_cell.angle_gamma   90.00
#
_symmetry.space_group_name_H-M   'P 1'
#
loop_
_entity.id
_entity.type
_entity.pdbx_description
1 polymer ?
#
loop_
_entity_poly.entity_id
_entity_poly.type
_entity_poly.pdbx_seq_one_letter_code
_entity_poly.pdbx_strand_id
1 'polypeptide(L)'
;MKKTRLSAVPMGALFTLLMVAAGSSSVTAAPASRAAAAPASNAQMAAAHPSRAFWVEQRGTPAAVSTRGERAALTATRLRAVTLDKLSLSGLLQAAPAEFSAAARQNPLVIVLPDPAGGFQRFSVVDSPIMEAGLAARHPEIKTYAGRGIDDPTATLRMSVTPLGVQASVRAASGAWYVEPYYERDQSLYASYRRADVPQRRTTFAEGLMKQAQVSLARGRYRAGDAVLVQGIGFVPNATVTITVRQGGQAEARQTLHATAGEDGTLSASFKADPYRAAGKYEVTLSDGRSTSTSAYQVVADGEPLDAAVGNQLRTYRLALVTDPAYANFFGAANVTAAKVQLMNRVNQVYEDDTSIRMVLVANNDLLNLDTAALATGANGPCGGSACYTAAQVAGCSSGGLTRTRQVIGLLIGASNFDIGHLALGGDGGGIASLGVVGLNNKAQGCTGINPPTGDVFAIDFVAHEMGHQFAGNHTFNGVAGNCSGGNRNAANSVEPGSGASVMAYAGICSTDNIQNNSDPYFSQRSFDEIYNHTNAAEQSLNEVQQAALTNYLANGQQFVLRYNGADSAPVVRGTNFTTAGVKAAVEAIAGWPVGGTVTISTLTDTGFTVTFGGTLAGVNVPSLELLACTGGCTGYVGEIAKGGTTTRGGAVTATGNTPPAVSAPAAYTIPLRTPFALTGSATDADGDTITYMWEQNDRGGATGTSLISNTKLNGPLFRQFGTRAVFNAGVYNPVGQNQTDTNPTRVFPDLVQILANNTNAETGACPVVSGSPTVPQIDCYSEFLPTVDYVGFTGVNASPARLNFKFTARDGRGGVNSTSTVLTLATAAGPFIVTAPNTSAPLEGGMPTTVTWNVAGTDAAPVGTANVRIMLSVDGGLSYPYTLAAQTPNDGSETVTLPIVTAAAARVKVEAIGNVFFDISNASFPMVLPADLNSDGLVDCADIAIVKASLGKRVGQPGFDPRADVNNDGVVDVRDLAFVTRRVTTGSRCT
;
A
#
# COMPACT_ATOMS: atom_id res chain seq x y z
N MET A 1 -4.58 -23.91 57.57
CA MET A 1 -4.88 -25.31 58.05
C MET A 1 -4.89 -26.23 56.86
N LYS A 2 -4.04 -27.25 56.99
CA LYS A 2 -3.93 -28.49 56.18
C LYS A 2 -3.79 -28.34 54.66
N LYS A 3 -2.61 -28.42 53.96
CA LYS A 3 -1.64 -29.57 53.84
C LYS A 3 -2.29 -30.89 53.44
N THR A 4 -1.93 -31.34 52.23
CA THR A 4 -1.07 -32.51 51.93
C THR A 4 -0.96 -32.67 50.43
N ARG A 5 0.21 -32.51 49.76
CA ARG A 5 1.35 -33.42 49.46
C ARG A 5 0.99 -34.56 48.51
N LEU A 6 1.62 -34.51 47.38
CA LEU A 6 2.79 -35.19 46.80
C LEU A 6 2.56 -36.68 46.41
N SER A 7 2.89 -37.00 45.20
CA SER A 7 4.00 -37.88 44.91
C SER A 7 4.33 -37.96 43.40
N ALA A 8 5.64 -38.11 43.17
CA ALA A 8 6.31 -38.07 41.88
C ALA A 8 6.89 -39.45 41.54
N VAL A 9 7.09 -39.68 40.21
CA VAL A 9 8.25 -40.35 39.57
C VAL A 9 8.30 -41.91 39.65
N PRO A 10 8.95 -42.71 38.79
CA PRO A 10 9.87 -42.34 37.66
C PRO A 10 9.82 -43.20 36.36
N MET A 11 10.56 -42.70 35.37
CA MET A 11 11.52 -43.29 34.40
C MET A 11 11.57 -44.81 34.16
N GLY A 12 11.70 -45.17 32.87
CA GLY A 12 12.22 -46.48 32.45
C GLY A 12 12.44 -46.55 30.93
N ALA A 13 13.67 -46.29 30.50
CA ALA A 13 14.15 -46.57 29.15
C ALA A 13 14.40 -48.05 28.97
N LEU A 14 14.12 -48.61 27.79
CA LEU A 14 14.79 -49.84 27.34
C LEU A 14 15.02 -49.83 25.82
N PHE A 15 16.28 -49.75 25.46
CA PHE A 15 16.84 -50.14 24.15
C PHE A 15 16.80 -51.65 24.00
N THR A 16 16.38 -52.16 22.84
CA THR A 16 16.76 -53.50 22.42
C THR A 16 17.13 -53.51 20.95
N LEU A 17 18.42 -53.72 20.74
CA LEU A 17 19.07 -54.04 19.46
C LEU A 17 18.86 -55.53 19.18
N LEU A 18 18.48 -55.93 17.96
CA LEU A 18 18.70 -57.30 17.49
C LEU A 18 19.17 -57.29 16.04
N MET A 19 20.33 -57.89 15.85
CA MET A 19 20.96 -58.16 14.54
C MET A 19 20.55 -59.53 13.98
N VAL A 20 20.55 -59.58 12.64
CA VAL A 20 21.00 -60.65 11.73
C VAL A 20 20.14 -61.90 11.56
N ALA A 21 19.73 -62.14 10.30
CA ALA A 21 20.12 -63.35 9.54
C ALA A 21 19.81 -63.18 8.05
N ALA A 22 20.80 -63.44 7.22
CA ALA A 22 20.68 -63.53 5.77
C ALA A 22 20.00 -64.83 5.35
N GLY A 23 19.03 -64.75 4.45
CA GLY A 23 18.40 -65.91 3.82
C GLY A 23 18.09 -65.60 2.34
N SER A 24 18.82 -66.20 1.47
CA SER A 24 18.58 -66.19 0.02
C SER A 24 17.30 -66.96 -0.35
N SER A 25 16.37 -66.32 -1.07
CA SER A 25 15.28 -67.01 -1.77
C SER A 25 14.86 -66.24 -3.03
N SER A 26 15.02 -66.92 -4.11
CA SER A 26 14.36 -66.87 -5.43
C SER A 26 13.40 -65.71 -5.76
N VAL A 27 13.77 -65.04 -6.85
CA VAL A 27 13.01 -64.04 -7.56
C VAL A 27 11.79 -64.68 -8.22
N THR A 28 10.60 -64.35 -7.77
CA THR A 28 9.36 -64.40 -8.55
C THR A 28 8.96 -63.02 -8.93
N ALA A 29 8.82 -62.78 -10.26
CA ALA A 29 8.42 -61.50 -10.84
C ALA A 29 7.04 -61.09 -10.32
N ALA A 30 6.99 -59.94 -9.61
CA ALA A 30 5.75 -59.24 -9.26
C ALA A 30 5.23 -58.46 -10.48
N PRO A 31 3.91 -58.32 -10.63
CA PRO A 31 3.33 -57.58 -11.73
C PRO A 31 3.70 -56.12 -11.63
N ALA A 32 3.96 -55.44 -12.78
CA ALA A 32 4.30 -54.05 -12.94
C ALA A 32 3.36 -53.17 -12.13
N SER A 33 3.90 -52.47 -11.08
CA SER A 33 3.19 -51.43 -10.39
C SER A 33 2.93 -50.29 -11.40
N ARG A 34 1.66 -49.97 -11.60
CA ARG A 34 1.28 -48.72 -12.28
C ARG A 34 2.05 -47.58 -11.61
N ALA A 35 2.95 -46.96 -12.36
CA ALA A 35 3.60 -45.74 -11.90
C ALA A 35 2.50 -44.76 -11.45
N ALA A 36 2.53 -44.33 -10.20
CA ALA A 36 1.66 -43.24 -9.75
C ALA A 36 1.96 -42.03 -10.65
N ALA A 37 0.93 -41.51 -11.30
CA ALA A 37 1.08 -40.33 -12.14
C ALA A 37 1.62 -39.20 -11.23
N ALA A 38 2.62 -38.46 -11.72
CA ALA A 38 3.12 -37.29 -11.04
C ALA A 38 1.94 -36.34 -10.72
N PRO A 39 1.92 -35.67 -9.57
CA PRO A 39 0.83 -34.76 -9.23
C PRO A 39 0.68 -33.71 -10.33
N ALA A 40 -0.57 -33.44 -10.74
CA ALA A 40 -0.88 -32.46 -11.78
C ALA A 40 -0.34 -31.09 -11.34
N SER A 41 0.24 -30.35 -12.29
CA SER A 41 0.67 -28.97 -12.03
C SER A 41 -0.53 -28.09 -11.67
N ASN A 42 -0.27 -26.96 -10.95
CA ASN A 42 -1.32 -25.98 -10.63
C ASN A 42 -2.09 -25.54 -11.90
N ALA A 43 -1.39 -25.29 -13.00
CA ALA A 43 -2.00 -24.94 -14.28
C ALA A 43 -2.93 -26.05 -14.82
N GLN A 44 -2.56 -27.32 -14.69
CA GLN A 44 -3.42 -28.44 -15.08
C GLN A 44 -4.64 -28.58 -14.18
N MET A 45 -4.49 -28.37 -12.86
CA MET A 45 -5.60 -28.38 -11.90
C MET A 45 -6.58 -27.21 -12.12
N ALA A 46 -6.08 -26.02 -12.42
CA ALA A 46 -6.91 -24.87 -12.76
C ALA A 46 -7.65 -25.09 -14.10
N ALA A 47 -7.00 -25.66 -15.10
CA ALA A 47 -7.60 -25.98 -16.39
C ALA A 47 -8.69 -27.06 -16.30
N ALA A 48 -8.58 -28.00 -15.37
CA ALA A 48 -9.56 -29.07 -15.13
C ALA A 48 -10.73 -28.66 -14.23
N HIS A 49 -10.70 -27.49 -13.59
CA HIS A 49 -11.75 -27.05 -12.66
C HIS A 49 -13.06 -26.78 -13.42
N PRO A 50 -14.25 -27.19 -12.92
CA PRO A 50 -15.54 -27.03 -13.60
C PRO A 50 -15.85 -25.59 -14.00
N SER A 51 -15.55 -24.59 -13.16
CA SER A 51 -15.81 -23.18 -13.46
C SER A 51 -14.92 -22.60 -14.57
N ARG A 52 -13.89 -23.34 -15.01
CA ARG A 52 -13.11 -22.98 -16.22
C ARG A 52 -13.98 -22.95 -17.46
N ALA A 53 -14.98 -23.83 -17.58
CA ALA A 53 -15.88 -23.90 -18.72
C ALA A 53 -16.76 -22.66 -18.88
N PHE A 54 -16.92 -21.84 -17.84
CA PHE A 54 -17.70 -20.60 -17.91
C PHE A 54 -16.96 -19.50 -18.71
N TRP A 55 -15.65 -19.65 -18.92
CA TRP A 55 -14.81 -18.68 -19.59
C TRP A 55 -14.39 -19.21 -20.98
N VAL A 56 -14.69 -18.44 -22.04
CA VAL A 56 -14.31 -18.77 -23.41
C VAL A 56 -13.41 -17.67 -23.97
N GLU A 57 -12.24 -18.06 -24.45
CA GLU A 57 -11.30 -17.12 -25.06
C GLU A 57 -11.82 -16.58 -26.40
N GLN A 58 -11.63 -15.27 -26.58
CA GLN A 58 -11.89 -14.59 -27.84
C GLN A 58 -10.55 -14.28 -28.53
N ARG A 59 -10.42 -14.70 -29.80
CA ARG A 59 -9.22 -14.40 -30.58
C ARG A 59 -9.35 -13.08 -31.32
N GLY A 60 -8.26 -12.37 -31.46
CA GLY A 60 -8.17 -11.09 -32.17
C GLY A 60 -8.36 -9.89 -31.26
N THR A 61 -8.12 -8.69 -31.83
CA THR A 61 -8.29 -7.42 -31.11
C THR A 61 -9.78 -7.12 -30.97
N PRO A 62 -10.28 -6.83 -29.74
CA PRO A 62 -11.67 -6.45 -29.54
C PRO A 62 -12.04 -5.19 -30.33
N ALA A 63 -13.26 -5.12 -30.84
CA ALA A 63 -13.77 -3.94 -31.51
C ALA A 63 -13.89 -2.76 -30.53
N ALA A 64 -13.66 -1.53 -31.00
CA ALA A 64 -13.79 -0.34 -30.18
C ALA A 64 -15.23 -0.04 -29.73
N VAL A 65 -16.21 -0.62 -30.42
CA VAL A 65 -17.66 -0.50 -30.12
C VAL A 65 -18.27 -1.88 -30.19
N SER A 66 -19.09 -2.21 -29.18
CA SER A 66 -19.80 -3.49 -29.12
C SER A 66 -20.90 -3.58 -30.18
N THR A 67 -21.45 -4.78 -30.38
CA THR A 67 -22.60 -5.02 -31.27
C THR A 67 -23.88 -4.30 -30.78
N ARG A 68 -23.89 -3.85 -29.52
CA ARG A 68 -24.98 -3.05 -28.92
C ARG A 68 -24.75 -1.55 -28.96
N GLY A 69 -23.63 -1.09 -29.57
CA GLY A 69 -23.28 0.32 -29.71
C GLY A 69 -22.51 0.90 -28.50
N GLU A 70 -22.16 0.09 -27.50
CA GLU A 70 -21.39 0.55 -26.33
C GLU A 70 -19.89 0.64 -26.64
N ARG A 71 -19.24 1.70 -26.15
CA ARG A 71 -17.81 1.95 -26.33
C ARG A 71 -16.97 1.07 -25.42
N ALA A 72 -15.72 0.83 -25.83
CA ALA A 72 -14.73 0.24 -24.95
C ALA A 72 -14.48 1.16 -23.74
N ALA A 73 -14.70 0.62 -22.54
CA ALA A 73 -14.43 1.31 -21.28
C ALA A 73 -12.95 1.27 -20.92
N LEU A 74 -12.20 0.31 -21.49
CA LEU A 74 -10.84 -0.04 -21.11
C LEU A 74 -9.84 0.28 -22.21
N THR A 75 -8.72 0.89 -21.84
CA THR A 75 -7.63 1.28 -22.73
C THR A 75 -6.30 0.58 -22.40
N ALA A 76 -6.32 -0.66 -21.87
CA ALA A 76 -5.10 -1.42 -21.58
C ALA A 76 -4.30 -1.70 -22.86
N THR A 77 -2.98 -1.54 -22.80
CA THR A 77 -2.07 -1.80 -23.94
C THR A 77 -1.94 -3.29 -24.27
N ARG A 78 -2.11 -4.14 -23.26
CA ARG A 78 -2.18 -5.60 -23.38
C ARG A 78 -3.35 -6.10 -22.55
N LEU A 79 -4.17 -6.92 -23.18
CA LEU A 79 -5.30 -7.57 -22.50
C LEU A 79 -5.59 -8.94 -23.13
N ARG A 80 -6.22 -9.78 -22.35
CA ARG A 80 -6.78 -11.05 -22.78
C ARG A 80 -8.31 -10.93 -22.81
N ALA A 81 -8.90 -11.13 -23.99
CA ALA A 81 -10.35 -11.03 -24.18
C ALA A 81 -11.02 -12.40 -23.95
N VAL A 82 -12.08 -12.42 -23.14
CA VAL A 82 -12.84 -13.63 -22.82
C VAL A 82 -14.33 -13.33 -22.78
N THR A 83 -15.18 -14.31 -23.07
CA THR A 83 -16.61 -14.26 -22.75
C THR A 83 -16.89 -15.07 -21.49
N LEU A 84 -17.95 -14.73 -20.77
CA LEU A 84 -18.34 -15.35 -19.50
C LEU A 84 -19.77 -15.86 -19.54
N ASP A 85 -19.99 -17.12 -19.19
CA ASP A 85 -21.31 -17.58 -18.74
C ASP A 85 -21.59 -17.10 -17.31
N LYS A 86 -22.13 -15.88 -17.23
CA LYS A 86 -22.44 -15.23 -15.96
C LYS A 86 -23.49 -15.98 -15.15
N LEU A 87 -24.46 -16.64 -15.79
CA LEU A 87 -25.52 -17.34 -15.07
C LEU A 87 -24.93 -18.57 -14.33
N SER A 88 -24.11 -19.35 -15.00
CA SER A 88 -23.44 -20.48 -14.38
C SER A 88 -22.50 -20.06 -13.26
N LEU A 89 -21.73 -18.99 -13.46
CA LEU A 89 -20.85 -18.45 -12.39
C LEU A 89 -21.69 -17.96 -11.20
N SER A 90 -22.76 -17.19 -11.43
CA SER A 90 -23.64 -16.69 -10.35
C SER A 90 -24.31 -17.81 -9.60
N GLY A 91 -24.75 -18.89 -10.31
CA GLY A 91 -25.32 -20.09 -9.68
C GLY A 91 -24.29 -20.79 -8.77
N LEU A 92 -23.06 -20.93 -9.22
CA LEU A 92 -21.97 -21.52 -8.42
C LEU A 92 -21.70 -20.67 -7.16
N LEU A 93 -21.62 -19.35 -7.31
CA LEU A 93 -21.30 -18.41 -6.23
C LEU A 93 -22.35 -18.35 -5.11
N GLN A 94 -23.58 -18.82 -5.34
CA GLN A 94 -24.59 -18.96 -4.27
C GLN A 94 -24.19 -19.94 -3.16
N ALA A 95 -23.27 -20.85 -3.46
CA ALA A 95 -22.72 -21.80 -2.49
C ALA A 95 -21.53 -21.24 -1.69
N ALA A 96 -21.11 -19.99 -1.93
CA ALA A 96 -20.01 -19.39 -1.19
C ALA A 96 -20.39 -19.22 0.29
N PRO A 97 -19.61 -19.73 1.24
CA PRO A 97 -19.89 -19.59 2.67
C PRO A 97 -19.71 -18.12 3.09
N ALA A 98 -20.45 -17.68 4.10
CA ALA A 98 -20.25 -16.35 4.69
C ALA A 98 -18.84 -16.23 5.27
N GLU A 99 -18.19 -15.09 5.05
CA GLU A 99 -16.86 -14.83 5.61
C GLU A 99 -16.82 -14.96 7.14
N PHE A 100 -15.65 -15.22 7.71
CA PHE A 100 -15.42 -15.49 9.14
C PHE A 100 -16.19 -16.68 9.73
N SER A 101 -17.01 -17.39 8.96
CA SER A 101 -17.71 -18.59 9.40
C SER A 101 -16.74 -19.80 9.50
N ALA A 102 -17.14 -20.82 10.24
CA ALA A 102 -16.40 -22.10 10.28
C ALA A 102 -16.36 -22.75 8.88
N ALA A 103 -17.45 -22.67 8.12
CA ALA A 103 -17.51 -23.18 6.76
C ALA A 103 -16.53 -22.46 5.81
N ALA A 104 -16.36 -21.15 5.97
CA ALA A 104 -15.39 -20.36 5.18
C ALA A 104 -13.94 -20.83 5.42
N ARG A 105 -13.61 -21.25 6.63
CA ARG A 105 -12.28 -21.76 6.97
C ARG A 105 -12.04 -23.20 6.51
N GLN A 106 -13.07 -24.05 6.57
CA GLN A 106 -12.93 -25.48 6.30
C GLN A 106 -13.18 -25.86 4.85
N ASN A 107 -14.18 -25.23 4.21
CA ASN A 107 -14.63 -25.56 2.86
C ASN A 107 -15.00 -24.27 2.09
N PRO A 108 -14.03 -23.39 1.77
CA PRO A 108 -14.32 -22.22 0.92
C PRO A 108 -14.72 -22.72 -0.47
N LEU A 109 -15.54 -21.91 -1.17
CA LEU A 109 -15.86 -22.21 -2.56
C LEU A 109 -14.64 -21.94 -3.43
N VAL A 110 -14.35 -22.83 -4.37
CA VAL A 110 -13.27 -22.63 -5.33
C VAL A 110 -13.83 -22.19 -6.68
N ILE A 111 -13.24 -21.15 -7.26
CA ILE A 111 -13.48 -20.67 -8.63
C ILE A 111 -12.16 -20.53 -9.38
N VAL A 112 -12.24 -20.37 -10.71
CA VAL A 112 -11.09 -19.97 -11.53
C VAL A 112 -11.36 -18.66 -12.24
N LEU A 113 -10.32 -17.83 -12.36
CA LEU A 113 -10.32 -16.59 -13.13
C LEU A 113 -9.26 -16.66 -14.24
N PRO A 114 -9.50 -16.01 -15.41
CA PRO A 114 -8.52 -15.94 -16.49
C PRO A 114 -7.33 -15.05 -16.09
N ASP A 115 -6.12 -15.62 -16.11
CA ASP A 115 -4.88 -14.89 -15.86
C ASP A 115 -4.49 -14.05 -17.08
N PRO A 116 -4.11 -12.78 -16.93
CA PRO A 116 -3.63 -11.95 -18.03
C PRO A 116 -2.42 -12.50 -18.78
N ALA A 117 -1.56 -13.27 -18.11
CA ALA A 117 -0.39 -13.90 -18.71
C ALA A 117 -0.71 -15.17 -19.50
N GLY A 118 -1.96 -15.64 -19.41
CA GLY A 118 -2.45 -16.87 -20.02
C GLY A 118 -2.81 -17.93 -18.97
N GLY A 119 -3.63 -18.90 -19.37
CA GLY A 119 -4.12 -19.90 -18.41
C GLY A 119 -5.19 -19.37 -17.44
N PHE A 120 -5.30 -20.00 -16.31
CA PHE A 120 -6.29 -19.69 -15.27
C PHE A 120 -5.66 -19.86 -13.89
N GLN A 121 -6.11 -19.07 -12.91
CA GLN A 121 -5.74 -19.20 -11.51
C GLN A 121 -6.96 -19.56 -10.67
N ARG A 122 -6.77 -20.45 -9.68
CA ARG A 122 -7.80 -20.85 -8.72
C ARG A 122 -7.80 -19.92 -7.52
N PHE A 123 -9.01 -19.59 -7.07
CA PHE A 123 -9.25 -18.79 -5.87
C PHE A 123 -10.24 -19.51 -4.96
N SER A 124 -9.95 -19.53 -3.67
CA SER A 124 -10.94 -19.79 -2.63
C SER A 124 -11.74 -18.52 -2.37
N VAL A 125 -13.09 -18.58 -2.38
CA VAL A 125 -13.95 -17.40 -2.24
C VAL A 125 -15.01 -17.60 -1.15
N VAL A 126 -15.38 -16.48 -0.52
CA VAL A 126 -16.41 -16.37 0.52
C VAL A 126 -17.37 -15.23 0.19
N ASP A 127 -18.61 -15.32 0.64
CA ASP A 127 -19.57 -14.21 0.56
C ASP A 127 -19.16 -13.11 1.55
N SER A 128 -18.93 -11.91 1.04
CA SER A 128 -18.38 -10.79 1.79
C SER A 128 -19.12 -9.50 1.42
N PRO A 129 -20.33 -9.28 2.02
CA PRO A 129 -21.21 -8.17 1.65
C PRO A 129 -20.65 -6.83 2.11
N ILE A 130 -20.78 -5.81 1.21
CA ILE A 130 -20.43 -4.42 1.49
C ILE A 130 -21.64 -3.48 1.39
N MET A 131 -22.84 -4.02 1.56
CA MET A 131 -24.11 -3.29 1.71
C MET A 131 -24.75 -3.67 3.04
N GLU A 132 -25.31 -2.69 3.76
CA GLU A 132 -26.18 -3.00 4.89
C GLU A 132 -27.40 -3.81 4.44
N ALA A 133 -27.97 -4.62 5.35
CA ALA A 133 -29.04 -5.55 5.05
C ALA A 133 -30.25 -4.92 4.34
N GLY A 134 -30.62 -3.68 4.72
CA GLY A 134 -31.74 -2.96 4.09
C GLY A 134 -31.47 -2.60 2.64
N LEU A 135 -30.25 -2.22 2.26
CA LEU A 135 -29.85 -1.97 0.87
C LEU A 135 -29.73 -3.28 0.10
N ALA A 136 -29.09 -4.29 0.67
CA ALA A 136 -28.93 -5.60 0.05
C ALA A 136 -30.28 -6.28 -0.26
N ALA A 137 -31.30 -6.08 0.59
CA ALA A 137 -32.65 -6.61 0.37
C ALA A 137 -33.37 -5.95 -0.83
N ARG A 138 -33.05 -4.69 -1.14
CA ARG A 138 -33.63 -3.99 -2.33
C ARG A 138 -32.85 -4.32 -3.61
N HIS A 139 -31.59 -4.76 -3.50
CA HIS A 139 -30.71 -5.08 -4.62
C HIS A 139 -30.16 -6.51 -4.49
N PRO A 140 -31.03 -7.55 -4.44
CA PRO A 140 -30.58 -8.95 -4.22
C PRO A 140 -29.68 -9.48 -5.35
N GLU A 141 -29.72 -8.86 -6.52
CA GLU A 141 -28.91 -9.17 -7.70
C GLU A 141 -27.44 -8.68 -7.57
N ILE A 142 -27.15 -7.83 -6.57
CA ILE A 142 -25.80 -7.32 -6.31
C ILE A 142 -25.17 -8.16 -5.20
N LYS A 143 -24.02 -8.79 -5.52
CA LYS A 143 -23.25 -9.63 -4.60
C LYS A 143 -21.78 -9.30 -4.65
N THR A 144 -21.13 -9.40 -3.50
CA THR A 144 -19.68 -9.18 -3.36
C THR A 144 -19.02 -10.33 -2.62
N TYR A 145 -17.80 -10.65 -3.06
CA TYR A 145 -17.03 -11.78 -2.58
C TYR A 145 -15.61 -11.33 -2.25
N ALA A 146 -15.03 -11.94 -1.23
CA ALA A 146 -13.60 -11.90 -0.94
C ALA A 146 -12.98 -13.27 -1.25
N GLY A 147 -11.70 -13.30 -1.60
CA GLY A 147 -11.04 -14.56 -1.92
C GLY A 147 -9.53 -14.52 -1.80
N ARG A 148 -8.93 -15.71 -1.92
CA ARG A 148 -7.49 -15.92 -1.87
C ARG A 148 -7.02 -16.83 -2.99
N GLY A 149 -5.85 -16.54 -3.52
CA GLY A 149 -5.20 -17.38 -4.50
C GLY A 149 -4.83 -18.74 -3.90
N ILE A 150 -5.13 -19.80 -4.65
CA ILE A 150 -4.69 -21.17 -4.35
C ILE A 150 -3.39 -21.46 -5.10
N ASP A 151 -3.29 -20.98 -6.34
CA ASP A 151 -2.11 -21.18 -7.20
C ASP A 151 -1.02 -20.14 -6.92
N ASP A 152 -1.41 -18.93 -6.50
CA ASP A 152 -0.56 -17.89 -5.93
C ASP A 152 -1.07 -17.54 -4.53
N PRO A 153 -0.50 -18.09 -3.46
CA PRO A 153 -0.95 -17.83 -2.09
C PRO A 153 -0.77 -16.39 -1.62
N THR A 154 0.02 -15.57 -2.36
CA THR A 154 0.16 -14.14 -2.07
C THR A 154 -1.02 -13.32 -2.59
N ALA A 155 -1.86 -13.91 -3.45
CA ALA A 155 -2.95 -13.20 -4.10
C ALA A 155 -4.17 -13.03 -3.20
N THR A 156 -4.67 -11.80 -3.08
CA THR A 156 -6.00 -11.47 -2.54
C THR A 156 -6.95 -11.12 -3.66
N LEU A 157 -8.23 -11.41 -3.48
CA LEU A 157 -9.30 -11.18 -4.46
C LEU A 157 -10.45 -10.41 -3.84
N ARG A 158 -10.92 -9.38 -4.54
CA ARG A 158 -12.26 -8.82 -4.38
C ARG A 158 -13.04 -8.99 -5.68
N MET A 159 -14.24 -9.53 -5.59
CA MET A 159 -15.09 -9.77 -6.76
C MET A 159 -16.51 -9.29 -6.48
N SER A 160 -17.14 -8.70 -7.49
CA SER A 160 -18.55 -8.32 -7.46
C SER A 160 -19.31 -8.90 -8.66
N VAL A 161 -20.54 -9.28 -8.43
CA VAL A 161 -21.51 -9.68 -9.46
C VAL A 161 -22.67 -8.70 -9.39
N THR A 162 -22.89 -7.96 -10.46
CA THR A 162 -23.88 -6.86 -10.49
C THR A 162 -24.61 -6.83 -11.84
N PRO A 163 -25.65 -6.01 -12.02
CA PRO A 163 -26.23 -5.73 -13.34
C PRO A 163 -25.22 -5.19 -14.35
N LEU A 164 -24.13 -4.52 -13.92
CA LEU A 164 -23.04 -4.06 -14.80
C LEU A 164 -22.05 -5.17 -15.18
N GLY A 165 -22.16 -6.36 -14.63
CA GLY A 165 -21.28 -7.49 -14.91
C GLY A 165 -20.51 -7.98 -13.70
N VAL A 166 -19.57 -8.87 -13.98
CA VAL A 166 -18.59 -9.37 -13.00
C VAL A 166 -17.36 -8.47 -13.03
N GLN A 167 -16.92 -8.03 -11.89
CA GLN A 167 -15.60 -7.40 -11.73
C GLN A 167 -14.80 -8.18 -10.70
N ALA A 168 -13.55 -8.49 -11.02
CA ALA A 168 -12.59 -9.11 -10.10
C ALA A 168 -11.31 -8.28 -10.08
N SER A 169 -10.84 -7.97 -8.88
CA SER A 169 -9.58 -7.29 -8.60
C SER A 169 -8.69 -8.22 -7.81
N VAL A 170 -7.51 -8.50 -8.31
CA VAL A 170 -6.51 -9.37 -7.68
C VAL A 170 -5.27 -8.54 -7.36
N ARG A 171 -4.82 -8.57 -6.10
CA ARG A 171 -3.51 -8.08 -5.66
C ARG A 171 -2.63 -9.27 -5.34
N ALA A 172 -1.44 -9.32 -5.91
CA ALA A 172 -0.50 -10.42 -5.69
C ALA A 172 0.94 -9.90 -5.67
N ALA A 173 1.87 -10.69 -5.13
CA ALA A 173 3.29 -10.41 -5.27
C ALA A 173 3.70 -10.31 -6.76
N SER A 174 2.99 -10.94 -7.67
CA SER A 174 3.16 -10.83 -9.13
C SER A 174 2.58 -9.55 -9.75
N GLY A 175 1.92 -8.70 -8.99
CA GLY A 175 1.28 -7.45 -9.42
C GLY A 175 -0.23 -7.53 -9.41
N ALA A 176 -0.85 -6.36 -9.42
CA ALA A 176 -2.30 -6.26 -9.52
C ALA A 176 -2.79 -6.55 -10.94
N TRP A 177 -3.90 -7.26 -11.03
CA TRP A 177 -4.59 -7.55 -12.28
C TRP A 177 -6.10 -7.66 -12.10
N TYR A 178 -6.84 -7.53 -13.19
CA TYR A 178 -8.28 -7.35 -13.18
C TYR A 178 -8.96 -8.21 -14.21
N VAL A 179 -10.22 -8.57 -13.93
CA VAL A 179 -11.18 -9.13 -14.91
C VAL A 179 -12.46 -8.31 -14.82
N GLU A 180 -12.84 -7.63 -15.89
CA GLU A 180 -14.02 -6.78 -15.92
C GLU A 180 -14.61 -6.67 -17.33
N PRO A 181 -15.88 -6.20 -17.48
CA PRO A 181 -16.46 -5.95 -18.79
C PRO A 181 -15.59 -5.00 -19.62
N TYR A 182 -15.37 -5.36 -20.88
CA TYR A 182 -14.57 -4.56 -21.80
C TYR A 182 -15.31 -3.32 -22.30
N TYR A 183 -16.65 -3.36 -22.39
CA TYR A 183 -17.50 -2.26 -22.82
C TYR A 183 -18.24 -1.63 -21.64
N GLU A 184 -18.60 -0.32 -21.76
CA GLU A 184 -19.16 0.48 -20.66
C GLU A 184 -20.40 -0.12 -19.99
N ARG A 185 -21.39 -0.58 -20.77
CA ARG A 185 -22.67 -1.13 -20.25
C ARG A 185 -23.06 -2.44 -20.92
N ASP A 186 -22.08 -3.13 -21.52
CA ASP A 186 -22.30 -4.38 -22.22
C ASP A 186 -21.34 -5.47 -21.70
N GLN A 187 -21.92 -6.57 -21.23
CA GLN A 187 -21.21 -7.69 -20.62
C GLN A 187 -20.90 -8.82 -21.65
N SER A 188 -21.01 -8.53 -22.93
CA SER A 188 -20.75 -9.52 -24.01
C SER A 188 -19.29 -9.94 -24.09
N LEU A 189 -18.37 -9.10 -23.61
CA LEU A 189 -16.95 -9.32 -23.61
C LEU A 189 -16.33 -8.85 -22.29
N TYR A 190 -15.38 -9.63 -21.78
CA TYR A 190 -14.56 -9.31 -20.61
C TYR A 190 -13.09 -9.19 -21.01
N ALA A 191 -12.36 -8.36 -20.29
CA ALA A 191 -10.92 -8.23 -20.40
C ALA A 191 -10.25 -8.68 -19.11
N SER A 192 -9.21 -9.52 -19.25
CA SER A 192 -8.24 -9.79 -18.21
C SER A 192 -6.94 -9.06 -18.54
N TYR A 193 -6.44 -8.21 -17.63
CA TYR A 193 -5.31 -7.32 -17.89
C TYR A 193 -4.58 -6.97 -16.60
N ARG A 194 -3.29 -6.60 -16.74
CA ARG A 194 -2.48 -6.12 -15.59
C ARG A 194 -2.65 -4.62 -15.40
N ARG A 195 -2.55 -4.14 -14.15
CA ARG A 195 -2.50 -2.70 -13.84
C ARG A 195 -1.39 -2.00 -14.64
N ALA A 196 -0.22 -2.62 -14.76
CA ALA A 196 0.92 -2.08 -15.50
C ALA A 196 0.65 -1.86 -17.00
N ASP A 197 -0.37 -2.51 -17.58
CA ASP A 197 -0.75 -2.36 -18.97
C ASP A 197 -1.76 -1.22 -19.20
N VAL A 198 -2.22 -0.54 -18.14
CA VAL A 198 -3.12 0.62 -18.26
C VAL A 198 -2.27 1.88 -18.46
N PRO A 199 -2.42 2.58 -19.61
CA PRO A 199 -1.65 3.80 -19.88
C PRO A 199 -2.03 4.91 -18.90
N GLN A 200 -1.07 5.81 -18.66
CA GLN A 200 -1.32 7.02 -17.88
C GLN A 200 -2.46 7.81 -18.49
N ARG A 201 -3.47 8.15 -17.69
CA ARG A 201 -4.41 9.18 -18.04
C ARG A 201 -3.79 10.55 -17.73
N ARG A 202 -3.60 11.36 -18.75
CA ARG A 202 -3.32 12.79 -18.57
C ARG A 202 -4.61 13.45 -18.08
N THR A 203 -4.82 13.46 -16.78
CA THR A 203 -5.83 14.31 -16.17
C THR A 203 -5.15 15.59 -15.72
N THR A 204 -5.75 16.74 -16.02
CA THR A 204 -5.47 17.99 -15.32
C THR A 204 -6.04 17.85 -13.92
N PHE A 205 -5.33 17.12 -13.07
CA PHE A 205 -5.71 16.94 -11.67
C PHE A 205 -5.49 18.27 -10.95
N ALA A 206 -6.52 18.78 -10.33
CA ALA A 206 -6.41 19.86 -9.35
C ALA A 206 -6.98 19.33 -8.04
N GLU A 207 -6.09 18.94 -7.13
CA GLU A 207 -6.52 18.79 -5.75
C GLU A 207 -6.67 20.17 -5.13
N GLY A 208 -7.88 20.45 -4.67
CA GLY A 208 -8.19 21.68 -3.94
C GLY A 208 -7.73 21.53 -2.50
N LEU A 209 -6.52 22.06 -2.20
CA LEU A 209 -6.06 22.08 -0.83
C LEU A 209 -7.01 22.87 0.06
N MET A 210 -7.59 22.20 1.03
CA MET A 210 -8.00 22.85 2.26
C MET A 210 -6.72 23.21 3.02
N LYS A 211 -6.29 24.48 2.95
CA LYS A 211 -5.21 25.03 3.81
C LYS A 211 -5.69 25.04 5.25
N GLN A 212 -5.86 23.86 5.83
CA GLN A 212 -6.12 23.73 7.26
C GLN A 212 -4.80 23.48 7.97
N ALA A 213 -4.69 24.03 9.18
CA ALA A 213 -3.59 23.66 10.05
C ALA A 213 -3.60 22.15 10.25
N GLN A 214 -2.44 21.52 10.13
CA GLN A 214 -2.26 20.08 10.28
C GLN A 214 -1.20 19.81 11.33
N VAL A 215 -1.40 18.76 12.14
CA VAL A 215 -0.43 18.28 13.12
C VAL A 215 -0.11 16.82 12.82
N SER A 216 1.17 16.51 12.85
CA SER A 216 1.70 15.17 12.65
C SER A 216 2.66 14.80 13.77
N LEU A 217 2.66 13.53 14.16
CA LEU A 217 3.55 12.96 15.16
C LEU A 217 4.57 12.04 14.51
N ALA A 218 5.76 11.93 15.12
CA ALA A 218 6.82 11.05 14.60
C ALA A 218 6.41 9.57 14.63
N ARG A 219 5.62 9.18 15.64
CA ARG A 219 5.13 7.80 15.82
C ARG A 219 3.70 7.84 16.36
N GLY A 220 3.00 6.73 16.23
CA GLY A 220 1.69 6.53 16.85
C GLY A 220 1.74 6.01 18.27
N ARG A 221 2.83 5.37 18.68
CA ARG A 221 2.98 4.74 20.00
C ARG A 221 4.32 5.12 20.61
N TYR A 222 4.33 5.36 21.92
CA TYR A 222 5.47 5.80 22.69
C TYR A 222 5.50 5.08 24.04
N ARG A 223 6.68 4.93 24.62
CA ARG A 223 6.82 4.55 26.03
C ARG A 223 6.73 5.80 26.91
N ALA A 224 6.38 5.61 28.16
CA ALA A 224 6.40 6.68 29.14
C ALA A 224 7.80 7.33 29.21
N GLY A 225 7.84 8.65 29.06
CA GLY A 225 9.08 9.42 29.04
C GLY A 225 9.81 9.54 27.71
N ASP A 226 9.35 8.85 26.65
CA ASP A 226 9.87 9.05 25.30
C ASP A 226 9.65 10.48 24.82
N ALA A 227 10.54 10.97 23.96
CA ALA A 227 10.33 12.25 23.29
C ALA A 227 9.27 12.09 22.18
N VAL A 228 8.18 12.86 22.31
CA VAL A 228 7.15 12.99 21.26
C VAL A 228 7.52 14.18 20.40
N LEU A 229 7.94 13.94 19.17
CA LEU A 229 8.17 14.99 18.19
C LEU A 229 6.84 15.34 17.51
N VAL A 230 6.48 16.61 17.57
CA VAL A 230 5.27 17.18 16.96
C VAL A 230 5.70 18.10 15.84
N GLN A 231 5.07 17.96 14.69
CA GLN A 231 5.22 18.86 13.56
C GLN A 231 3.86 19.43 13.18
N GLY A 232 3.84 20.71 12.84
CA GLY A 232 2.66 21.43 12.40
C GLY A 232 2.92 22.18 11.10
N ILE A 233 1.88 22.31 10.27
CA ILE A 233 1.90 23.13 9.04
C ILE A 233 0.59 23.93 8.94
N GLY A 234 0.60 25.01 8.14
CA GLY A 234 -0.61 25.80 7.88
C GLY A 234 -1.04 26.72 9.03
N PHE A 235 -0.16 26.97 9.99
CA PHE A 235 -0.36 27.99 11.04
C PHE A 235 -0.01 29.39 10.52
N VAL A 236 -0.47 30.41 11.23
CA VAL A 236 -0.13 31.79 10.90
C VAL A 236 1.38 31.97 11.03
N PRO A 237 2.10 32.46 10.00
CA PRO A 237 3.53 32.73 10.06
C PRO A 237 3.91 33.58 11.28
N ASN A 238 4.98 33.18 11.95
CA ASN A 238 5.50 33.85 13.15
C ASN A 238 4.52 33.93 14.36
N ALA A 239 3.38 33.22 14.31
CA ALA A 239 2.43 33.18 15.43
C ALA A 239 2.91 32.24 16.54
N THR A 240 2.55 32.58 17.77
CA THR A 240 2.69 31.65 18.90
C THR A 240 1.63 30.57 18.79
N VAL A 241 2.07 29.32 18.67
CA VAL A 241 1.21 28.13 18.64
C VAL A 241 1.21 27.48 20.02
N THR A 242 0.03 27.34 20.59
CA THR A 242 -0.19 26.60 21.84
C THR A 242 -0.33 25.11 21.53
N ILE A 243 0.51 24.31 22.19
CA ILE A 243 0.50 22.85 22.10
C ILE A 243 -0.11 22.32 23.39
N THR A 244 -1.28 21.70 23.30
CA THR A 244 -1.99 21.14 24.46
C THR A 244 -2.03 19.62 24.34
N VAL A 245 -1.54 18.94 25.38
CA VAL A 245 -1.59 17.47 25.48
C VAL A 245 -2.64 17.08 26.51
N ARG A 246 -3.57 16.20 26.11
CA ARG A 246 -4.62 15.65 26.98
C ARG A 246 -4.59 14.13 26.96
N GLN A 247 -4.96 13.53 28.07
CA GLN A 247 -5.31 12.12 28.10
C GLN A 247 -6.73 11.96 27.52
N GLY A 248 -6.94 10.99 26.66
CA GLY A 248 -8.20 10.84 25.94
C GLY A 248 -9.41 10.78 26.86
N GLY A 249 -10.45 11.52 26.50
CA GLY A 249 -11.66 11.65 27.29
C GLY A 249 -11.57 12.61 28.47
N GLN A 250 -10.39 13.20 28.76
CA GLN A 250 -10.21 14.18 29.85
C GLN A 250 -10.24 15.61 29.29
N ALA A 251 -10.98 16.50 29.97
CA ALA A 251 -11.01 17.91 29.59
C ALA A 251 -9.73 18.66 30.03
N GLU A 252 -9.09 18.21 31.11
CA GLU A 252 -7.91 18.83 31.66
C GLU A 252 -6.66 18.54 30.84
N ALA A 253 -5.85 19.58 30.60
CA ALA A 253 -4.58 19.44 29.92
C ALA A 253 -3.54 18.80 30.84
N ARG A 254 -2.85 17.75 30.36
CA ARG A 254 -1.69 17.16 31.06
C ARG A 254 -0.45 18.02 30.91
N GLN A 255 -0.30 18.60 29.72
CA GLN A 255 0.81 19.51 29.38
C GLN A 255 0.28 20.64 28.49
N THR A 256 0.85 21.82 28.65
CA THR A 256 0.67 22.93 27.71
C THR A 256 2.04 23.54 27.45
N LEU A 257 2.39 23.68 26.18
CA LEU A 257 3.64 24.25 25.69
C LEU A 257 3.33 25.32 24.65
N HIS A 258 4.29 26.18 24.40
CA HIS A 258 4.21 27.19 23.35
C HIS A 258 5.42 27.09 22.46
N ALA A 259 5.20 27.24 21.13
CA ALA A 259 6.26 27.31 20.15
C ALA A 259 5.89 28.33 19.08
N THR A 260 6.86 28.86 18.35
CA THR A 260 6.61 29.88 17.33
C THR A 260 6.61 29.18 15.95
N ALA A 261 5.59 29.42 15.14
CA ALA A 261 5.57 28.98 13.75
C ALA A 261 6.64 29.74 12.93
N GLY A 262 7.28 29.06 12.00
CA GLY A 262 8.21 29.66 11.05
C GLY A 262 7.55 30.68 10.11
N GLU A 263 8.35 31.36 9.31
CA GLU A 263 7.88 32.29 8.26
C GLU A 263 7.01 31.61 7.20
N ASP A 264 7.15 30.28 7.06
CA ASP A 264 6.36 29.43 6.16
C ASP A 264 5.11 28.83 6.82
N GLY A 265 4.84 29.17 8.09
CA GLY A 265 3.73 28.60 8.86
C GLY A 265 3.97 27.17 9.36
N THR A 266 5.20 26.68 9.28
CA THR A 266 5.57 25.36 9.84
C THR A 266 5.99 25.46 11.31
N LEU A 267 5.87 24.34 12.03
CA LEU A 267 6.24 24.22 13.44
C LEU A 267 6.91 22.88 13.69
N SER A 268 7.97 22.87 14.49
CA SER A 268 8.54 21.65 15.07
C SER A 268 8.77 21.84 16.56
N ALA A 269 8.24 20.93 17.37
CA ALA A 269 8.37 20.96 18.83
C ALA A 269 8.47 19.53 19.38
N SER A 270 8.94 19.39 20.61
CA SER A 270 8.96 18.10 21.29
C SER A 270 8.56 18.22 22.76
N PHE A 271 7.96 17.17 23.30
CA PHE A 271 7.64 17.03 24.71
C PHE A 271 7.85 15.57 25.16
N LYS A 272 7.77 15.30 26.44
CA LYS A 272 7.85 13.93 26.97
C LYS A 272 6.48 13.27 26.96
N ALA A 273 6.42 12.03 26.46
CA ALA A 273 5.23 11.20 26.53
C ALA A 273 4.88 10.93 28.01
N ASP A 274 3.71 11.26 28.39
CA ASP A 274 3.14 11.24 29.75
C ASP A 274 4.16 11.27 30.90
N PRO A 275 4.39 12.45 31.54
CA PRO A 275 5.36 12.57 32.60
C PRO A 275 5.01 11.75 33.86
N TYR A 276 3.77 11.27 33.97
CA TYR A 276 3.30 10.43 35.08
C TYR A 276 3.29 8.94 34.78
N ARG A 277 3.77 8.55 33.56
CA ARG A 277 3.88 7.15 33.12
C ARG A 277 2.54 6.40 33.06
N ALA A 278 1.45 7.09 32.81
CA ALA A 278 0.16 6.46 32.61
C ALA A 278 0.02 5.91 31.20
N ALA A 279 -0.08 4.59 31.04
CA ALA A 279 -0.45 3.99 29.75
C ALA A 279 -1.84 4.45 29.32
N GLY A 280 -2.06 4.69 28.05
CA GLY A 280 -3.36 5.11 27.53
C GLY A 280 -3.29 5.91 26.23
N LYS A 281 -4.46 6.36 25.80
CA LYS A 281 -4.62 7.21 24.60
C LYS A 281 -4.47 8.67 24.97
N TYR A 282 -3.74 9.41 24.13
CA TYR A 282 -3.47 10.84 24.31
C TYR A 282 -3.78 11.61 23.03
N GLU A 283 -4.12 12.88 23.18
CA GLU A 283 -4.32 13.81 22.07
C GLU A 283 -3.40 15.01 22.25
N VAL A 284 -2.81 15.45 21.14
CA VAL A 284 -2.05 16.70 21.06
C VAL A 284 -2.78 17.65 20.11
N THR A 285 -3.14 18.80 20.63
CA THR A 285 -3.81 19.87 19.89
C THR A 285 -2.87 21.05 19.75
N LEU A 286 -2.69 21.53 18.52
CA LEU A 286 -1.96 22.76 18.20
C LEU A 286 -2.97 23.84 17.80
N SER A 287 -2.81 25.05 18.35
CA SER A 287 -3.67 26.19 18.03
C SER A 287 -2.89 27.50 18.06
N ASP A 288 -3.05 28.32 17.02
CA ASP A 288 -2.56 29.70 16.92
C ASP A 288 -3.65 30.73 17.23
N GLY A 289 -4.81 30.28 17.75
CA GLY A 289 -6.00 31.08 17.99
C GLY A 289 -6.90 31.32 16.78
N ARG A 290 -6.43 31.06 15.55
CA ARG A 290 -7.21 31.10 14.30
C ARG A 290 -7.44 29.71 13.73
N SER A 291 -6.41 28.91 13.78
CA SER A 291 -6.38 27.55 13.27
C SER A 291 -6.13 26.58 14.42
N THR A 292 -6.77 25.42 14.35
CA THR A 292 -6.56 24.36 15.35
C THR A 292 -6.51 23.02 14.63
N SER A 293 -5.55 22.19 15.05
CA SER A 293 -5.42 20.81 14.54
C SER A 293 -5.07 19.86 15.67
N THR A 294 -5.56 18.63 15.60
CA THR A 294 -5.37 17.62 16.65
C THR A 294 -4.90 16.31 16.02
N SER A 295 -3.93 15.67 16.67
CA SER A 295 -3.50 14.30 16.37
C SER A 295 -3.52 13.48 17.65
N ALA A 296 -3.56 12.13 17.51
CA ALA A 296 -3.60 11.22 18.64
C ALA A 296 -2.35 10.34 18.69
N TYR A 297 -2.00 9.89 19.90
CA TYR A 297 -0.97 8.88 20.13
C TYR A 297 -1.32 8.01 21.34
N GLN A 298 -0.62 6.90 21.46
CA GLN A 298 -0.78 5.99 22.60
C GLN A 298 0.53 5.92 23.40
N VAL A 299 0.43 6.00 24.72
CA VAL A 299 1.50 5.57 25.63
C VAL A 299 1.25 4.11 25.97
N VAL A 300 2.23 3.26 25.68
CA VAL A 300 2.15 1.81 25.89
C VAL A 300 2.95 1.40 27.13
N ALA A 301 2.56 0.27 27.72
CA ALA A 301 3.29 -0.32 28.83
C ALA A 301 4.68 -0.81 28.41
N ASP A 302 5.58 -0.99 29.40
CA ASP A 302 6.90 -1.56 29.15
C ASP A 302 6.75 -3.00 28.64
N GLY A 303 7.48 -3.32 27.56
CA GLY A 303 7.40 -4.60 26.87
C GLY A 303 6.41 -4.64 25.69
N GLU A 304 5.43 -3.73 25.64
CA GLU A 304 4.52 -3.65 24.48
C GLU A 304 5.26 -3.16 23.21
N PRO A 305 4.91 -3.65 22.01
CA PRO A 305 5.49 -3.17 20.75
C PRO A 305 5.22 -1.68 20.53
N LEU A 306 6.20 -0.95 19.98
CA LEU A 306 6.03 0.46 19.59
C LEU A 306 5.36 0.61 18.23
N ASP A 307 5.47 -0.38 17.36
CA ASP A 307 4.78 -0.40 16.08
C ASP A 307 3.39 -1.06 16.24
N ALA A 308 2.41 -0.54 15.53
CA ALA A 308 1.05 -1.04 15.58
C ALA A 308 0.89 -2.30 14.71
N ALA A 309 0.08 -3.23 15.16
CA ALA A 309 -0.36 -4.39 14.38
C ALA A 309 -1.87 -4.38 14.24
N VAL A 310 -2.37 -4.81 13.08
CA VAL A 310 -3.80 -4.98 12.78
C VAL A 310 -4.04 -6.35 12.16
N GLY A 311 -5.31 -6.79 12.09
CA GLY A 311 -5.71 -8.02 11.42
C GLY A 311 -6.54 -8.95 12.30
N ASN A 312 -6.36 -8.91 13.62
CA ASN A 312 -7.18 -9.69 14.55
C ASN A 312 -8.63 -9.17 14.68
N GLN A 313 -8.85 -7.94 14.21
CA GLN A 313 -10.15 -7.27 14.19
C GLN A 313 -10.33 -6.52 12.87
N LEU A 314 -11.47 -6.69 12.23
CA LEU A 314 -11.94 -5.86 11.12
C LEU A 314 -12.76 -4.71 11.67
N ARG A 315 -12.43 -3.47 11.28
CA ARG A 315 -13.19 -2.26 11.60
C ARG A 315 -14.11 -1.90 10.44
N THR A 316 -15.40 -1.97 10.69
CA THR A 316 -16.42 -1.65 9.68
C THR A 316 -16.98 -0.27 9.91
N TYR A 317 -16.99 0.55 8.85
CA TYR A 317 -17.56 1.90 8.81
C TYR A 317 -18.73 1.95 7.84
N ARG A 318 -19.83 2.56 8.28
CA ARG A 318 -21.03 2.80 7.46
C ARG A 318 -20.77 3.97 6.53
N LEU A 319 -20.79 3.71 5.21
CA LEU A 319 -20.49 4.69 4.18
C LEU A 319 -21.77 5.24 3.53
N ALA A 320 -21.92 6.55 3.54
CA ALA A 320 -22.90 7.31 2.79
C ALA A 320 -22.25 7.89 1.52
N LEU A 321 -22.48 7.28 0.37
CA LEU A 321 -21.89 7.68 -0.90
C LEU A 321 -22.93 8.40 -1.78
N VAL A 322 -22.74 9.71 -2.00
CA VAL A 322 -23.57 10.55 -2.87
C VAL A 322 -23.01 10.49 -4.29
N THR A 323 -23.91 10.47 -5.29
CA THR A 323 -23.55 10.60 -6.71
C THR A 323 -24.37 11.68 -7.40
N ASP A 324 -23.80 12.24 -8.46
CA ASP A 324 -24.37 13.33 -9.26
C ASP A 324 -25.04 12.84 -10.57
N PRO A 325 -25.72 13.71 -11.33
CA PRO A 325 -26.31 13.32 -12.60
C PRO A 325 -25.32 12.85 -13.66
N ALA A 326 -24.06 13.31 -13.64
CA ALA A 326 -23.05 12.88 -14.58
C ALA A 326 -22.64 11.42 -14.33
N TYR A 327 -22.56 10.99 -13.06
CA TYR A 327 -22.35 9.61 -12.66
C TYR A 327 -23.49 8.69 -13.16
N ALA A 328 -24.74 9.13 -12.97
CA ALA A 328 -25.91 8.41 -13.45
C ALA A 328 -25.99 8.33 -14.99
N ASN A 329 -25.57 9.37 -15.70
CA ASN A 329 -25.50 9.39 -17.15
C ASN A 329 -24.49 8.37 -17.69
N PHE A 330 -23.36 8.19 -17.02
CA PHE A 330 -22.33 7.23 -17.43
C PHE A 330 -22.80 5.77 -17.25
N PHE A 331 -23.27 5.42 -16.04
CA PHE A 331 -23.65 4.03 -15.72
C PHE A 331 -25.09 3.67 -16.08
N GLY A 332 -25.95 4.66 -16.31
CA GLY A 332 -27.41 4.55 -16.35
C GLY A 332 -28.01 4.58 -14.95
N ALA A 333 -29.07 5.39 -14.74
CA ALA A 333 -29.66 5.63 -13.42
C ALA A 333 -30.04 4.34 -12.67
N ALA A 334 -30.55 3.32 -13.37
CA ALA A 334 -30.88 2.03 -12.76
C ALA A 334 -29.64 1.25 -12.22
N ASN A 335 -28.44 1.61 -12.62
CA ASN A 335 -27.21 0.90 -12.28
C ASN A 335 -26.32 1.67 -11.28
N VAL A 336 -26.74 2.84 -10.80
CA VAL A 336 -25.91 3.70 -9.94
C VAL A 336 -25.50 2.97 -8.66
N THR A 337 -26.41 2.28 -7.99
CA THR A 337 -26.08 1.50 -6.78
C THR A 337 -25.12 0.35 -7.11
N ALA A 338 -25.27 -0.33 -8.24
CA ALA A 338 -24.35 -1.36 -8.69
C ALA A 338 -22.94 -0.80 -8.93
N ALA A 339 -22.83 0.37 -9.57
CA ALA A 339 -21.56 1.05 -9.81
C ALA A 339 -20.87 1.48 -8.50
N LYS A 340 -21.63 2.01 -7.53
CA LYS A 340 -21.12 2.31 -6.18
C LYS A 340 -20.56 1.07 -5.49
N VAL A 341 -21.23 -0.08 -5.60
CA VAL A 341 -20.75 -1.34 -5.03
C VAL A 341 -19.47 -1.81 -5.73
N GLN A 342 -19.40 -1.75 -7.06
CA GLN A 342 -18.20 -2.11 -7.80
C GLN A 342 -17.00 -1.24 -7.40
N LEU A 343 -17.20 0.08 -7.33
CA LEU A 343 -16.20 1.04 -6.87
C LEU A 343 -15.70 0.70 -5.47
N MET A 344 -16.62 0.58 -4.52
CA MET A 344 -16.25 0.39 -3.12
C MET A 344 -15.69 -1.01 -2.83
N ASN A 345 -16.05 -2.02 -3.60
CA ASN A 345 -15.46 -3.35 -3.47
C ASN A 345 -13.97 -3.34 -3.83
N ARG A 346 -13.57 -2.54 -4.83
CA ARG A 346 -12.17 -2.33 -5.23
C ARG A 346 -11.41 -1.47 -4.20
N VAL A 347 -12.00 -0.39 -3.70
CA VAL A 347 -11.43 0.45 -2.64
C VAL A 347 -11.21 -0.35 -1.36
N ASN A 348 -12.22 -1.12 -0.94
CA ASN A 348 -12.13 -1.95 0.26
C ASN A 348 -11.00 -2.98 0.21
N GLN A 349 -10.60 -3.49 -0.97
CA GLN A 349 -9.47 -4.42 -1.05
C GLN A 349 -8.21 -3.81 -0.44
N VAL A 350 -7.88 -2.57 -0.80
CA VAL A 350 -6.68 -1.90 -0.29
C VAL A 350 -6.80 -1.60 1.21
N TYR A 351 -7.97 -1.11 1.64
CA TYR A 351 -8.20 -0.79 3.05
C TYR A 351 -8.20 -2.03 3.95
N GLU A 352 -8.81 -3.11 3.51
CA GLU A 352 -8.83 -4.35 4.29
C GLU A 352 -7.47 -5.02 4.37
N ASP A 353 -6.77 -5.13 3.22
CA ASP A 353 -5.48 -5.78 3.15
C ASP A 353 -4.39 -5.04 3.95
N ASP A 354 -4.43 -3.69 3.95
CA ASP A 354 -3.35 -2.88 4.54
C ASP A 354 -3.70 -2.31 5.93
N THR A 355 -5.00 -2.11 6.24
CA THR A 355 -5.40 -1.41 7.47
C THR A 355 -6.48 -2.11 8.28
N SER A 356 -6.98 -3.26 7.80
CA SER A 356 -8.10 -4.00 8.41
C SER A 356 -9.36 -3.14 8.57
N ILE A 357 -9.64 -2.28 7.58
CA ILE A 357 -10.80 -1.38 7.52
C ILE A 357 -11.70 -1.78 6.36
N ARG A 358 -13.02 -1.81 6.61
CA ARG A 358 -14.06 -2.02 5.60
C ARG A 358 -15.07 -0.90 5.62
N MET A 359 -15.50 -0.42 4.47
CA MET A 359 -16.59 0.52 4.29
C MET A 359 -17.80 -0.18 3.68
N VAL A 360 -18.95 -0.07 4.34
CA VAL A 360 -20.22 -0.72 3.96
C VAL A 360 -21.24 0.35 3.60
N LEU A 361 -21.83 0.29 2.41
CA LEU A 361 -22.87 1.22 1.98
C LEU A 361 -24.11 1.12 2.90
N VAL A 362 -24.55 2.26 3.40
CA VAL A 362 -25.68 2.36 4.35
C VAL A 362 -27.00 1.89 3.74
N ALA A 363 -27.92 1.44 4.60
CA ALA A 363 -29.20 0.91 4.18
C ALA A 363 -29.98 1.87 3.26
N ASN A 364 -29.95 3.16 3.52
CA ASN A 364 -30.67 4.17 2.73
C ASN A 364 -29.81 4.85 1.65
N ASN A 365 -28.76 4.20 1.16
CA ASN A 365 -27.84 4.83 0.20
C ASN A 365 -28.50 5.17 -1.15
N ASP A 366 -29.60 4.53 -1.52
CA ASP A 366 -30.38 4.88 -2.74
C ASP A 366 -30.93 6.31 -2.72
N LEU A 367 -31.24 6.86 -1.53
CA LEU A 367 -31.66 8.25 -1.38
C LEU A 367 -30.57 9.27 -1.73
N LEU A 368 -29.32 8.79 -1.84
CA LEU A 368 -28.15 9.58 -2.20
C LEU A 368 -27.78 9.43 -3.69
N ASN A 369 -28.63 8.79 -4.51
CA ASN A 369 -28.52 8.74 -5.95
C ASN A 369 -29.21 10.00 -6.53
N LEU A 370 -28.47 11.10 -6.67
CA LEU A 370 -29.00 12.35 -7.21
C LEU A 370 -28.92 12.35 -8.75
N ASP A 371 -29.60 11.40 -9.37
CA ASP A 371 -29.40 10.96 -10.76
C ASP A 371 -29.86 11.97 -11.83
N THR A 372 -30.59 13.01 -11.44
CA THR A 372 -31.08 14.05 -12.37
C THR A 372 -30.75 15.45 -11.85
N ALA A 373 -30.72 16.43 -12.76
CA ALA A 373 -30.54 17.83 -12.40
C ALA A 373 -31.64 18.33 -11.44
N ALA A 374 -32.86 17.82 -11.56
CA ALA A 374 -33.96 18.15 -10.65
C ALA A 374 -33.67 17.67 -9.21
N LEU A 375 -33.08 16.50 -9.03
CA LEU A 375 -32.71 15.96 -7.71
C LEU A 375 -31.44 16.64 -7.15
N ALA A 376 -30.45 16.90 -7.98
CA ALA A 376 -29.15 17.41 -7.53
C ALA A 376 -29.14 18.94 -7.36
N THR A 377 -29.58 19.67 -8.39
CA THR A 377 -29.46 21.14 -8.48
C THR A 377 -30.80 21.90 -8.61
N GLY A 378 -31.92 21.18 -8.63
CA GLY A 378 -33.23 21.78 -8.67
C GLY A 378 -33.68 22.28 -7.29
N ALA A 379 -34.38 23.41 -7.26
CA ALA A 379 -35.09 23.83 -6.07
C ALA A 379 -36.32 22.95 -5.86
N ASN A 380 -36.81 22.86 -4.62
CA ASN A 380 -37.94 22.02 -4.21
C ASN A 380 -37.70 20.52 -4.49
N GLY A 381 -36.42 20.12 -4.50
CA GLY A 381 -35.99 18.73 -4.59
C GLY A 381 -35.94 18.03 -3.22
N PRO A 382 -35.16 16.94 -3.11
CA PRO A 382 -35.13 16.15 -1.88
C PRO A 382 -34.54 16.93 -0.68
N CYS A 383 -33.79 18.03 -0.90
CA CYS A 383 -33.25 18.88 0.15
C CYS A 383 -34.12 20.06 0.54
N GLY A 384 -35.45 20.03 0.20
CA GLY A 384 -36.36 21.09 0.51
C GLY A 384 -36.39 22.23 -0.51
N GLY A 385 -36.69 23.46 -0.09
CA GLY A 385 -36.74 24.64 -0.94
C GLY A 385 -35.40 25.04 -1.53
N SER A 386 -34.32 24.67 -0.90
CA SER A 386 -32.95 24.82 -1.43
C SER A 386 -32.51 23.60 -2.24
N ALA A 387 -31.83 23.82 -3.36
CA ALA A 387 -31.20 22.72 -4.09
C ALA A 387 -30.23 21.94 -3.18
N CYS A 388 -30.07 20.63 -3.43
CA CYS A 388 -29.08 19.85 -2.71
C CYS A 388 -27.67 20.39 -2.96
N TYR A 389 -27.35 20.70 -4.21
CA TYR A 389 -26.10 21.34 -4.61
C TYR A 389 -26.34 22.48 -5.58
N THR A 390 -25.43 23.43 -5.65
CA THR A 390 -25.35 24.36 -6.78
C THR A 390 -24.70 23.67 -7.98
N ALA A 391 -24.92 24.18 -9.19
CA ALA A 391 -24.27 23.66 -10.38
C ALA A 391 -22.72 23.66 -10.25
N ALA A 392 -22.15 24.70 -9.63
CA ALA A 392 -20.71 24.79 -9.38
C ALA A 392 -20.18 23.72 -8.41
N GLN A 393 -20.99 23.28 -7.46
CA GLN A 393 -20.60 22.25 -6.47
C GLN A 393 -20.59 20.83 -7.02
N VAL A 394 -21.29 20.57 -8.12
CA VAL A 394 -21.27 19.27 -8.84
C VAL A 394 -20.44 19.34 -10.13
N ALA A 395 -19.99 20.52 -10.54
CA ALA A 395 -19.05 20.68 -11.66
C ALA A 395 -17.60 20.33 -11.27
N GLY A 396 -17.28 20.32 -9.97
CA GLY A 396 -15.96 19.97 -9.45
C GLY A 396 -15.91 19.98 -7.92
N CYS A 397 -14.98 19.25 -7.38
CA CYS A 397 -14.74 19.15 -5.94
C CYS A 397 -14.24 20.50 -5.38
N SER A 398 -14.85 20.98 -4.29
CA SER A 398 -14.51 22.25 -3.66
C SER A 398 -14.83 22.23 -2.15
N SER A 399 -14.19 23.10 -1.37
CA SER A 399 -14.45 23.23 0.07
C SER A 399 -15.92 23.55 0.39
N GLY A 400 -16.58 24.38 -0.43
CA GLY A 400 -18.02 24.65 -0.35
C GLY A 400 -18.86 23.40 -0.64
N GLY A 401 -18.43 22.57 -1.59
CA GLY A 401 -19.02 21.26 -1.90
C GLY A 401 -18.93 20.30 -0.72
N LEU A 402 -17.77 20.21 -0.06
CA LEU A 402 -17.57 19.35 1.12
C LEU A 402 -18.52 19.71 2.26
N THR A 403 -18.61 21.00 2.60
CA THR A 403 -19.54 21.48 3.64
C THR A 403 -20.97 21.16 3.28
N ARG A 404 -21.34 21.34 2.01
CA ARG A 404 -22.67 21.03 1.52
C ARG A 404 -23.00 19.53 1.53
N THR A 405 -22.04 18.68 1.16
CA THR A 405 -22.18 17.21 1.19
C THR A 405 -22.56 16.71 2.59
N ARG A 406 -21.94 17.24 3.64
CA ARG A 406 -22.33 16.93 5.02
C ARG A 406 -23.80 17.26 5.29
N GLN A 407 -24.28 18.44 4.85
CA GLN A 407 -25.66 18.85 5.03
C GLN A 407 -26.63 17.97 4.23
N VAL A 408 -26.30 17.69 2.96
CA VAL A 408 -27.12 16.85 2.07
C VAL A 408 -27.30 15.46 2.65
N ILE A 409 -26.23 14.79 3.02
CA ILE A 409 -26.31 13.44 3.60
C ILE A 409 -27.11 13.48 4.91
N GLY A 410 -26.82 14.45 5.79
CA GLY A 410 -27.56 14.59 7.05
C GLY A 410 -29.04 14.85 6.87
N LEU A 411 -29.42 15.69 5.91
CA LEU A 411 -30.82 15.95 5.58
C LEU A 411 -31.54 14.70 5.05
N LEU A 412 -30.89 13.94 4.17
CA LEU A 412 -31.53 12.84 3.46
C LEU A 412 -31.59 11.53 4.27
N ILE A 413 -30.56 11.24 5.04
CA ILE A 413 -30.49 9.97 5.75
C ILE A 413 -30.18 10.09 7.26
N GLY A 414 -29.85 11.28 7.77
CA GLY A 414 -29.52 11.52 9.16
C GLY A 414 -28.07 11.16 9.50
N ALA A 415 -27.37 12.01 10.26
CA ALA A 415 -25.96 11.84 10.60
C ALA A 415 -25.70 10.63 11.51
N SER A 416 -26.67 10.15 12.27
CA SER A 416 -26.56 8.92 13.08
C SER A 416 -26.45 7.64 12.26
N ASN A 417 -26.75 7.66 10.97
CA ASN A 417 -26.85 6.48 10.11
C ASN A 417 -25.57 6.20 9.31
N PHE A 418 -24.50 6.99 9.45
CA PHE A 418 -23.24 6.76 8.76
C PHE A 418 -22.04 7.20 9.62
N ASP A 419 -20.86 6.73 9.26
CA ASP A 419 -19.58 7.02 9.94
C ASP A 419 -18.61 7.77 9.04
N ILE A 420 -18.78 7.61 7.71
CA ILE A 420 -18.05 8.32 6.65
C ILE A 420 -19.01 8.67 5.52
N GLY A 421 -18.95 9.90 4.99
CA GLY A 421 -19.70 10.33 3.82
C GLY A 421 -18.78 10.87 2.73
N HIS A 422 -19.13 10.62 1.45
CA HIS A 422 -18.32 11.02 0.32
C HIS A 422 -19.18 11.37 -0.89
N LEU A 423 -18.75 12.35 -1.71
CA LEU A 423 -19.40 12.75 -2.97
C LEU A 423 -18.56 12.22 -4.14
N ALA A 424 -19.12 11.32 -4.94
CA ALA A 424 -18.52 10.81 -6.16
C ALA A 424 -19.18 11.45 -7.39
N LEU A 425 -18.43 12.28 -8.13
CA LEU A 425 -18.85 12.96 -9.33
C LEU A 425 -18.51 12.13 -10.59
N GLY A 426 -19.40 12.17 -11.58
CA GLY A 426 -19.15 11.53 -12.87
C GLY A 426 -18.42 12.41 -13.89
N GLY A 427 -18.11 13.64 -13.53
CA GLY A 427 -17.31 14.61 -14.33
C GLY A 427 -15.89 14.79 -13.81
N ASP A 428 -15.05 15.51 -14.57
CA ASP A 428 -13.70 15.86 -14.16
C ASP A 428 -13.74 16.88 -13.01
N GLY A 429 -13.73 16.39 -11.77
CA GLY A 429 -13.89 17.20 -10.57
C GLY A 429 -12.65 17.28 -9.69
N GLY A 430 -11.61 16.51 -9.97
CA GLY A 430 -10.46 16.37 -9.08
C GLY A 430 -10.79 15.63 -7.78
N GLY A 431 -10.01 15.88 -6.74
CA GLY A 431 -10.22 15.32 -5.40
C GLY A 431 -10.05 16.41 -4.34
N ILE A 432 -10.77 16.28 -3.24
CA ILE A 432 -10.56 17.07 -2.02
C ILE A 432 -11.22 16.37 -0.84
N ALA A 433 -10.52 16.28 0.27
CA ALA A 433 -11.12 15.84 1.52
C ALA A 433 -10.60 16.61 2.74
N SER A 434 -11.39 16.60 3.80
CA SER A 434 -10.93 17.06 5.11
C SER A 434 -10.20 15.94 5.84
N LEU A 435 -9.09 16.30 6.47
CA LEU A 435 -8.21 15.35 7.12
C LEU A 435 -8.78 14.86 8.46
N GLY A 436 -8.79 13.54 8.67
CA GLY A 436 -9.11 12.90 9.96
C GLY A 436 -10.53 13.17 10.43
N VAL A 437 -11.51 13.04 9.56
CA VAL A 437 -12.91 13.39 9.85
C VAL A 437 -13.84 12.21 10.10
N VAL A 438 -13.41 10.98 9.79
CA VAL A 438 -14.24 9.78 9.97
C VAL A 438 -14.71 9.67 11.42
N GLY A 439 -16.01 9.42 11.60
CA GLY A 439 -16.66 9.32 12.91
C GLY A 439 -16.88 10.63 13.65
N LEU A 440 -16.48 11.77 13.08
CA LEU A 440 -16.66 13.12 13.65
C LEU A 440 -17.85 13.87 13.03
N ASN A 441 -18.10 15.11 13.46
CA ASN A 441 -19.20 15.92 12.90
C ASN A 441 -19.05 16.27 11.42
N ASN A 442 -17.82 16.36 10.93
CA ASN A 442 -17.49 16.68 9.55
C ASN A 442 -17.15 15.43 8.70
N LYS A 443 -17.55 14.26 9.15
CA LYS A 443 -17.27 12.93 8.55
C LYS A 443 -17.72 12.73 7.09
N ALA A 444 -18.51 13.63 6.54
CA ALA A 444 -18.95 13.61 5.15
C ALA A 444 -18.23 14.66 4.27
N GLN A 445 -17.06 15.12 4.69
CA GLN A 445 -16.25 16.07 3.94
C GLN A 445 -15.21 15.36 3.07
N GLY A 446 -15.66 14.65 2.03
CA GLY A 446 -14.85 14.07 0.98
C GLY A 446 -15.56 14.18 -0.37
N CYS A 447 -14.79 14.42 -1.44
CA CYS A 447 -15.29 14.53 -2.81
C CYS A 447 -14.25 14.03 -3.80
N THR A 448 -14.70 13.30 -4.81
CA THR A 448 -13.86 12.80 -5.92
C THR A 448 -14.63 12.87 -7.23
N GLY A 449 -13.98 13.34 -8.30
CA GLY A 449 -14.58 13.38 -9.63
C GLY A 449 -13.57 13.19 -10.74
N ILE A 450 -13.85 12.24 -11.64
CA ILE A 450 -13.09 12.00 -12.87
C ILE A 450 -14.01 11.47 -13.95
N ASN A 451 -13.72 11.77 -15.21
CA ASN A 451 -14.47 11.28 -16.37
C ASN A 451 -13.59 10.38 -17.27
N PRO A 452 -13.97 9.13 -17.48
CA PRO A 452 -15.10 8.38 -16.89
C PRO A 452 -14.82 7.97 -15.41
N PRO A 453 -15.87 7.88 -14.56
CA PRO A 453 -15.76 7.54 -13.14
C PRO A 453 -15.64 6.02 -12.94
N THR A 454 -14.64 5.40 -13.57
CA THR A 454 -14.44 3.95 -13.56
C THR A 454 -12.96 3.59 -13.65
N GLY A 455 -12.65 2.33 -13.37
CA GLY A 455 -11.31 1.78 -13.41
C GLY A 455 -10.49 2.12 -12.18
N ASP A 456 -9.24 1.70 -12.22
CA ASP A 456 -8.36 1.76 -11.06
C ASP A 456 -7.88 3.19 -10.76
N VAL A 457 -7.73 4.01 -11.80
CA VAL A 457 -7.40 5.43 -11.62
C VAL A 457 -8.46 6.11 -10.76
N PHE A 458 -9.77 5.90 -11.06
CA PHE A 458 -10.84 6.46 -10.24
C PHE A 458 -10.87 5.87 -8.84
N ALA A 459 -10.81 4.53 -8.74
CA ALA A 459 -10.96 3.84 -7.46
C ALA A 459 -9.77 4.03 -6.51
N ILE A 460 -8.53 3.99 -7.02
CA ILE A 460 -7.32 3.96 -6.19
C ILE A 460 -6.65 5.32 -6.14
N ASP A 461 -6.32 5.91 -7.30
CA ASP A 461 -5.57 7.16 -7.34
C ASP A 461 -6.40 8.35 -6.82
N PHE A 462 -7.75 8.22 -6.80
CA PHE A 462 -8.66 9.27 -6.36
C PHE A 462 -9.52 8.86 -5.14
N VAL A 463 -10.46 7.91 -5.28
CA VAL A 463 -11.42 7.63 -4.19
C VAL A 463 -10.74 7.06 -2.96
N ALA A 464 -9.83 6.09 -3.12
CA ALA A 464 -9.07 5.55 -1.98
C ALA A 464 -8.16 6.62 -1.38
N HIS A 465 -7.57 7.50 -2.19
CA HIS A 465 -6.74 8.62 -1.76
C HIS A 465 -7.54 9.62 -0.90
N GLU A 466 -8.67 10.14 -1.43
CA GLU A 466 -9.47 11.13 -0.69
C GLU A 466 -10.10 10.55 0.58
N MET A 467 -10.55 9.29 0.54
CA MET A 467 -10.97 8.59 1.75
C MET A 467 -9.81 8.38 2.72
N GLY A 468 -8.57 8.20 2.23
CA GLY A 468 -7.36 8.16 3.04
C GLY A 468 -7.18 9.44 3.85
N HIS A 469 -7.42 10.61 3.24
CA HIS A 469 -7.44 11.88 3.99
C HIS A 469 -8.56 11.89 5.04
N GLN A 470 -9.75 11.42 4.71
CA GLN A 470 -10.83 11.33 5.69
C GLN A 470 -10.46 10.45 6.89
N PHE A 471 -9.62 9.42 6.70
CA PHE A 471 -9.02 8.59 7.75
C PHE A 471 -7.72 9.16 8.34
N ALA A 472 -7.35 10.40 8.06
CA ALA A 472 -6.18 11.13 8.54
C ALA A 472 -4.85 10.84 7.82
N GLY A 473 -4.81 10.07 6.75
CA GLY A 473 -3.62 9.89 5.91
C GLY A 473 -3.23 11.19 5.23
N ASN A 474 -1.98 11.62 5.40
CA ASN A 474 -1.42 12.80 4.72
C ASN A 474 -0.65 12.38 3.46
N HIS A 475 -0.35 13.36 2.61
CA HIS A 475 0.51 13.14 1.45
C HIS A 475 1.90 12.67 1.86
N THR A 476 2.43 11.69 1.13
CA THR A 476 3.70 11.00 1.45
C THR A 476 4.86 11.40 0.55
N PHE A 477 4.61 12.11 -0.54
CA PHE A 477 5.62 12.50 -1.54
C PHE A 477 6.53 13.63 -1.05
N ASN A 478 7.80 13.62 -1.51
CA ASN A 478 8.82 14.63 -1.21
C ASN A 478 9.14 15.56 -2.40
N GLY A 479 8.61 15.28 -3.59
CA GLY A 479 8.80 16.07 -4.81
C GLY A 479 8.23 17.48 -4.72
N VAL A 480 8.68 18.36 -5.64
CA VAL A 480 8.35 19.79 -5.65
C VAL A 480 7.91 20.30 -7.03
N ALA A 481 7.88 19.42 -8.04
CA ALA A 481 7.50 19.76 -9.39
C ALA A 481 6.03 19.44 -9.68
N GLY A 482 5.42 20.12 -10.65
CA GLY A 482 4.02 19.89 -11.05
C GLY A 482 3.05 20.06 -9.88
N ASN A 483 2.13 19.12 -9.72
CA ASN A 483 1.16 19.13 -8.61
C ASN A 483 1.78 18.80 -7.23
N CYS A 484 3.02 18.32 -7.19
CA CYS A 484 3.78 18.18 -5.94
C CYS A 484 4.27 19.54 -5.40
N SER A 485 4.13 20.63 -6.15
CA SER A 485 4.52 21.98 -5.75
C SER A 485 3.49 22.65 -4.83
N GLY A 486 3.88 23.76 -4.24
CA GLY A 486 2.99 24.60 -3.41
C GLY A 486 2.65 23.96 -2.07
N GLY A 487 1.38 24.02 -1.67
CA GLY A 487 0.91 23.52 -0.37
C GLY A 487 0.48 22.06 -0.34
N ASN A 488 0.63 21.31 -1.45
CA ASN A 488 0.19 19.91 -1.53
C ASN A 488 1.11 18.98 -0.78
N ARG A 489 2.41 19.29 -0.71
CA ARG A 489 3.38 18.49 0.01
C ARG A 489 3.25 18.67 1.53
N ASN A 490 3.20 17.58 2.27
CA ASN A 490 3.25 17.58 3.72
C ASN A 490 4.67 17.19 4.21
N ALA A 491 5.45 18.17 4.68
CA ALA A 491 6.82 17.94 5.13
C ALA A 491 6.94 16.88 6.24
N ALA A 492 5.93 16.81 7.13
CA ALA A 492 5.91 15.88 8.26
C ALA A 492 5.69 14.42 7.85
N ASN A 493 5.24 14.18 6.62
CA ASN A 493 4.88 12.85 6.12
C ASN A 493 5.56 12.49 4.79
N SER A 494 6.45 13.34 4.27
CA SER A 494 7.12 13.16 2.98
C SER A 494 8.23 12.11 3.04
N VAL A 495 7.82 10.83 3.06
CA VAL A 495 8.68 9.65 3.19
C VAL A 495 8.91 8.91 1.87
N GLU A 496 8.37 9.42 0.76
CA GLU A 496 8.54 8.86 -0.57
C GLU A 496 9.26 9.86 -1.50
N PRO A 497 10.32 9.46 -2.25
CA PRO A 497 11.03 10.35 -3.15
C PRO A 497 10.17 10.75 -4.33
N GLY A 498 10.41 11.93 -4.89
CA GLY A 498 9.67 12.44 -6.05
C GLY A 498 8.17 12.48 -5.80
N SER A 499 7.38 11.95 -6.73
CA SER A 499 5.91 11.86 -6.63
C SER A 499 5.43 10.82 -5.60
N GLY A 500 6.33 9.94 -5.13
CA GLY A 500 5.91 8.73 -4.45
C GLY A 500 5.16 7.75 -5.35
N ALA A 501 4.73 6.63 -4.77
CA ALA A 501 4.05 5.53 -5.46
C ALA A 501 2.82 4.99 -4.72
N SER A 502 2.70 5.22 -3.41
CA SER A 502 1.60 4.69 -2.58
C SER A 502 0.28 5.45 -2.83
N VAL A 503 -0.82 4.97 -2.23
CA VAL A 503 -2.16 5.58 -2.38
C VAL A 503 -2.17 7.06 -1.98
N MET A 504 -1.45 7.44 -0.90
CA MET A 504 -1.39 8.83 -0.45
C MET A 504 -0.30 9.66 -1.16
N ALA A 505 0.31 9.14 -2.21
CA ALA A 505 1.27 9.83 -3.07
C ALA A 505 0.60 10.43 -4.32
N TYR A 506 1.41 11.10 -5.16
CA TYR A 506 0.96 11.80 -6.37
C TYR A 506 1.57 11.23 -7.64
N ALA A 507 1.61 9.90 -7.74
CA ALA A 507 2.16 9.24 -8.90
C ALA A 507 1.51 9.72 -10.22
N GLY A 508 2.34 10.09 -11.19
CA GLY A 508 1.90 10.51 -12.51
C GLY A 508 1.60 11.99 -12.68
N ILE A 509 1.52 12.80 -11.61
CA ILE A 509 1.09 14.21 -11.69
C ILE A 509 2.13 15.24 -11.21
N CYS A 510 3.36 14.80 -10.88
CA CYS A 510 4.44 15.66 -10.38
C CYS A 510 5.48 16.06 -11.45
N SER A 511 5.12 16.06 -12.74
CA SER A 511 6.01 16.48 -13.84
C SER A 511 7.35 15.74 -13.82
N THR A 512 8.49 16.44 -13.73
CA THR A 512 9.84 15.85 -13.69
C THR A 512 10.13 15.04 -12.42
N ASP A 513 9.31 15.16 -11.40
CA ASP A 513 9.46 14.42 -10.15
C ASP A 513 8.63 13.10 -10.11
N ASN A 514 7.96 12.75 -11.22
CA ASN A 514 7.23 11.47 -11.29
C ASN A 514 8.18 10.28 -11.29
N ILE A 515 7.92 9.32 -10.40
CA ILE A 515 8.62 8.03 -10.39
C ILE A 515 7.87 6.95 -11.16
N GLN A 516 6.56 7.09 -11.30
CA GLN A 516 5.69 6.19 -12.07
C GLN A 516 4.37 6.89 -12.45
N ASN A 517 3.57 6.24 -13.29
CA ASN A 517 2.39 6.86 -13.91
C ASN A 517 1.14 6.88 -13.03
N ASN A 518 0.94 5.88 -12.19
CA ASN A 518 -0.25 5.71 -11.35
C ASN A 518 0.17 5.21 -9.96
N SER A 519 -0.62 5.48 -8.93
CA SER A 519 -0.36 4.97 -7.57
C SER A 519 -0.52 3.45 -7.52
N ASP A 520 0.30 2.78 -6.74
CA ASP A 520 0.11 1.37 -6.43
C ASP A 520 -1.01 1.20 -5.41
N PRO A 521 -1.83 0.15 -5.47
CA PRO A 521 -2.92 -0.11 -4.54
C PRO A 521 -2.38 -0.56 -3.17
N TYR A 522 -1.71 0.33 -2.46
CA TYR A 522 -0.94 0.07 -1.25
C TYR A 522 -0.80 1.35 -0.41
N PHE A 523 -1.03 1.25 0.89
CA PHE A 523 -0.71 2.33 1.83
C PHE A 523 0.73 2.19 2.31
N SER A 524 1.49 3.30 2.31
CA SER A 524 2.80 3.32 2.96
C SER A 524 2.65 3.05 4.45
N GLN A 525 3.70 2.54 5.08
CA GLN A 525 3.68 2.33 6.54
C GLN A 525 3.43 3.64 7.30
N ARG A 526 3.83 4.78 6.72
CA ARG A 526 3.53 6.09 7.29
C ARG A 526 2.04 6.43 7.27
N SER A 527 1.36 6.17 6.15
CA SER A 527 -0.10 6.35 6.04
C SER A 527 -0.84 5.38 6.97
N PHE A 528 -0.36 4.14 7.08
CA PHE A 528 -0.89 3.16 8.02
C PHE A 528 -0.85 3.68 9.46
N ASP A 529 0.27 4.24 9.92
CA ASP A 529 0.39 4.82 11.27
C ASP A 529 -0.63 5.93 11.53
N GLU A 530 -0.86 6.81 10.54
CA GLU A 530 -1.80 7.92 10.67
C GLU A 530 -3.26 7.43 10.75
N ILE A 531 -3.63 6.52 9.85
CA ILE A 531 -4.96 5.89 9.82
C ILE A 531 -5.21 5.12 11.12
N TYR A 532 -4.23 4.33 11.56
CA TYR A 532 -4.30 3.59 12.82
C TYR A 532 -4.50 4.52 14.02
N ASN A 533 -3.76 5.63 14.09
CA ASN A 533 -3.86 6.59 15.19
C ASN A 533 -5.25 7.25 15.23
N HIS A 534 -5.80 7.63 14.07
CA HIS A 534 -7.14 8.21 13.99
C HIS A 534 -8.21 7.22 14.47
N THR A 535 -8.17 6.00 13.97
CA THR A 535 -9.18 4.96 14.27
C THR A 535 -9.07 4.39 15.68
N ASN A 536 -7.93 4.57 16.35
CA ASN A 536 -7.70 4.18 17.73
C ASN A 536 -7.68 5.36 18.71
N ALA A 537 -7.90 6.58 18.25
CA ALA A 537 -8.01 7.75 19.11
C ALA A 537 -9.17 7.60 20.10
N ALA A 538 -9.12 8.36 21.19
CA ALA A 538 -10.21 8.37 22.17
C ALA A 538 -11.46 8.97 21.55
N GLU A 539 -12.61 8.38 21.83
CA GLU A 539 -13.88 8.95 21.43
C GLU A 539 -14.17 10.26 22.19
N GLN A 540 -14.82 11.19 21.52
CA GLN A 540 -15.20 12.50 22.04
C GLN A 540 -16.72 12.61 22.13
N SER A 541 -17.22 13.55 22.91
CA SER A 541 -18.64 13.89 22.97
C SER A 541 -18.88 15.17 22.18
N LEU A 542 -19.81 15.15 21.24
CA LEU A 542 -20.12 16.23 20.32
C LEU A 542 -21.56 16.69 20.46
N ASN A 543 -21.80 17.96 20.17
CA ASN A 543 -23.18 18.52 20.20
C ASN A 543 -23.96 18.08 18.94
N GLU A 544 -25.22 17.79 19.16
CA GLU A 544 -26.17 17.53 18.07
C GLU A 544 -26.44 18.81 17.27
N VAL A 545 -26.56 18.65 15.95
CA VAL A 545 -27.01 19.72 15.05
C VAL A 545 -28.05 19.16 14.10
N GLN A 546 -29.23 19.76 14.09
CA GLN A 546 -30.31 19.43 13.18
C GLN A 546 -30.61 20.61 12.25
N GLN A 547 -31.08 20.32 11.04
CA GLN A 547 -31.44 21.31 10.04
C GLN A 547 -32.87 21.14 9.62
N ALA A 548 -33.69 22.19 9.81
CA ALA A 548 -35.00 22.26 9.20
C ALA A 548 -34.89 22.70 7.74
N ALA A 549 -35.53 21.96 6.83
CA ALA A 549 -35.65 22.28 5.42
C ALA A 549 -37.11 22.66 5.13
N LEU A 550 -37.32 23.87 4.62
CA LEU A 550 -38.67 24.44 4.29
C LEU A 550 -38.81 24.55 2.77
N THR A 551 -40.03 24.30 2.28
CA THR A 551 -40.39 24.43 0.87
C THR A 551 -41.64 25.31 0.74
N ASN A 552 -41.62 26.28 -0.16
CA ASN A 552 -42.74 27.25 -0.39
C ASN A 552 -43.12 28.06 0.85
N TYR A 553 -42.22 28.30 1.79
CA TYR A 553 -42.44 29.13 2.96
C TYR A 553 -42.08 30.60 2.63
N LEU A 554 -42.95 31.23 1.81
CA LEU A 554 -42.65 32.51 1.14
C LEU A 554 -43.58 33.66 1.55
N ALA A 555 -44.77 33.40 2.06
CA ALA A 555 -45.76 34.42 2.37
C ALA A 555 -45.90 34.65 3.89
N ASN A 556 -46.00 35.92 4.29
CA ASN A 556 -46.29 36.26 5.69
C ASN A 556 -47.62 35.64 6.13
N GLY A 557 -47.64 35.15 7.37
CA GLY A 557 -48.77 34.43 7.92
C GLY A 557 -48.73 32.90 7.70
N GLN A 558 -47.87 32.38 6.81
CA GLN A 558 -47.59 30.96 6.79
C GLN A 558 -46.95 30.54 8.12
N GLN A 559 -47.27 29.35 8.61
CA GLN A 559 -46.77 28.87 9.89
C GLN A 559 -46.47 27.38 9.84
N PHE A 560 -45.62 26.93 10.73
CA PHE A 560 -45.30 25.53 11.04
C PHE A 560 -45.20 25.32 12.55
N VAL A 561 -45.26 24.06 12.96
CA VAL A 561 -45.09 23.62 14.34
C VAL A 561 -43.88 22.69 14.41
N LEU A 562 -43.04 22.82 15.44
CA LEU A 562 -41.96 21.88 15.76
C LEU A 562 -42.42 20.94 16.87
N ARG A 563 -42.19 19.65 16.69
CA ARG A 563 -42.52 18.62 17.69
C ARG A 563 -41.25 18.01 18.26
N TYR A 564 -41.21 17.82 19.56
CA TYR A 564 -40.19 17.13 20.28
C TYR A 564 -40.81 16.10 21.22
N ASN A 565 -40.40 14.82 21.10
CA ASN A 565 -40.91 13.69 21.89
C ASN A 565 -42.46 13.65 21.98
N GLY A 566 -43.14 13.94 20.88
CA GLY A 566 -44.59 13.90 20.79
C GLY A 566 -45.33 15.18 21.26
N ALA A 567 -44.65 16.16 21.80
CA ALA A 567 -45.19 17.44 22.21
C ALA A 567 -44.91 18.56 21.19
N ASP A 568 -45.88 19.41 20.94
CA ASP A 568 -45.81 20.46 19.92
C ASP A 568 -45.38 21.81 20.50
N SER A 569 -44.64 22.56 19.71
CA SER A 569 -44.32 23.97 19.99
C SER A 569 -45.50 24.87 19.73
N ALA A 570 -45.46 26.09 20.22
CA ALA A 570 -46.27 27.16 19.67
C ALA A 570 -45.94 27.34 18.18
N PRO A 571 -46.92 27.77 17.34
CA PRO A 571 -46.70 28.01 15.92
C PRO A 571 -45.57 29.03 15.65
N VAL A 572 -44.70 28.70 14.73
CA VAL A 572 -43.71 29.63 14.18
C VAL A 572 -44.30 30.25 12.92
N VAL A 573 -44.55 31.56 12.96
CA VAL A 573 -45.29 32.31 11.93
C VAL A 573 -44.35 33.25 11.18
N ARG A 574 -44.30 33.12 9.86
CA ARG A 574 -43.51 34.01 8.98
C ARG A 574 -44.03 35.44 9.07
N GLY A 575 -43.14 36.41 9.20
CA GLY A 575 -43.45 37.82 9.39
C GLY A 575 -43.82 38.21 10.83
N THR A 576 -43.87 37.24 11.77
CA THR A 576 -44.22 37.49 13.17
C THR A 576 -43.08 37.05 14.10
N ASN A 577 -42.86 35.73 14.26
CA ASN A 577 -41.85 35.17 15.17
C ASN A 577 -40.86 34.22 14.46
N PHE A 578 -40.86 34.16 13.13
CA PHE A 578 -39.84 33.47 12.36
C PHE A 578 -38.52 34.28 12.39
N THR A 579 -37.92 34.29 13.54
CA THR A 579 -36.62 34.90 13.86
C THR A 579 -35.80 33.90 14.66
N THR A 580 -34.47 34.06 14.74
CA THR A 580 -33.62 33.18 15.54
C THR A 580 -34.08 33.09 16.99
N ALA A 581 -34.49 34.23 17.60
CA ALA A 581 -34.99 34.27 18.95
C ALA A 581 -36.39 33.61 19.07
N GLY A 582 -37.26 33.84 18.09
CA GLY A 582 -38.65 33.30 18.11
C GLY A 582 -38.66 31.78 17.93
N VAL A 583 -37.88 31.24 16.99
CA VAL A 583 -37.72 29.78 16.81
C VAL A 583 -37.11 29.14 18.04
N LYS A 584 -36.04 29.76 18.63
CA LYS A 584 -35.46 29.29 19.87
C LYS A 584 -36.48 29.20 20.99
N ALA A 585 -37.25 30.28 21.20
CA ALA A 585 -38.28 30.33 22.25
C ALA A 585 -39.38 29.28 22.02
N ALA A 586 -39.77 29.06 20.77
CA ALA A 586 -40.77 28.06 20.42
C ALA A 586 -40.30 26.63 20.75
N VAL A 587 -39.02 26.30 20.48
CA VAL A 587 -38.42 24.98 20.77
C VAL A 587 -38.25 24.79 22.29
N GLU A 588 -37.64 25.75 22.99
CA GLU A 588 -37.35 25.63 24.42
C GLU A 588 -38.61 25.66 25.32
N ALA A 589 -39.78 26.12 24.79
CA ALA A 589 -41.07 26.11 25.47
C ALA A 589 -41.91 24.85 25.21
N ILE A 590 -41.42 23.86 24.43
CA ILE A 590 -42.16 22.61 24.17
C ILE A 590 -42.34 21.86 25.51
N ALA A 591 -43.54 21.34 25.74
CA ALA A 591 -43.85 20.56 26.93
C ALA A 591 -42.92 19.34 27.04
N GLY A 592 -42.26 19.18 28.20
CA GLY A 592 -41.27 18.10 28.38
C GLY A 592 -39.89 18.43 27.85
N TRP A 593 -39.61 19.68 27.46
CA TRP A 593 -38.24 20.12 27.13
C TRP A 593 -37.29 19.93 28.33
N PRO A 594 -36.10 19.36 28.15
CA PRO A 594 -35.18 19.11 29.25
C PRO A 594 -34.79 20.39 30.02
N VAL A 595 -34.87 20.35 31.34
CA VAL A 595 -34.49 21.49 32.19
C VAL A 595 -33.03 21.85 31.97
N GLY A 596 -32.76 23.14 31.66
CA GLY A 596 -31.40 23.62 31.31
C GLY A 596 -30.94 23.23 29.90
N GLY A 597 -31.74 22.52 29.11
CA GLY A 597 -31.48 22.30 27.69
C GLY A 597 -31.68 23.58 26.89
N THR A 598 -30.73 23.91 26.01
CA THR A 598 -30.78 25.11 25.17
C THR A 598 -30.59 24.77 23.72
N VAL A 599 -31.11 25.65 22.84
CA VAL A 599 -30.83 25.61 21.41
C VAL A 599 -30.27 26.93 20.91
N THR A 600 -29.37 26.84 19.93
CA THR A 600 -28.92 28.00 19.14
C THR A 600 -29.43 27.85 17.73
N ILE A 601 -30.16 28.84 17.24
CA ILE A 601 -30.68 28.88 15.88
C ILE A 601 -29.71 29.69 15.01
N SER A 602 -29.36 29.14 13.86
CA SER A 602 -28.48 29.80 12.89
C SER A 602 -28.94 29.55 11.45
N THR A 603 -28.31 30.20 10.47
CA THR A 603 -28.62 30.07 9.03
C THR A 603 -30.10 30.19 8.68
N LEU A 604 -30.86 31.05 9.41
CA LEU A 604 -32.32 31.19 9.24
C LEU A 604 -32.63 31.93 7.93
N THR A 605 -33.31 31.22 7.04
CA THR A 605 -33.76 31.72 5.74
C THR A 605 -35.17 31.17 5.43
N ASP A 606 -35.80 31.65 4.37
CA ASP A 606 -37.12 31.11 3.90
C ASP A 606 -37.09 29.65 3.45
N THR A 607 -35.87 29.08 3.29
CA THR A 607 -35.69 27.67 2.92
C THR A 607 -35.26 26.78 4.10
N GLY A 608 -35.07 27.36 5.30
CA GLY A 608 -34.75 26.57 6.50
C GLY A 608 -33.86 27.29 7.51
N PHE A 609 -33.47 26.55 8.54
CA PHE A 609 -32.61 26.99 9.62
C PHE A 609 -31.90 25.83 10.31
N THR A 610 -30.83 26.13 11.04
CA THR A 610 -30.04 25.12 11.77
C THR A 610 -30.30 25.27 13.27
N VAL A 611 -30.43 24.14 13.96
CA VAL A 611 -30.65 24.02 15.42
C VAL A 611 -29.44 23.30 16.01
N THR A 612 -28.64 23.99 16.84
CA THR A 612 -27.55 23.38 17.60
C THR A 612 -27.98 23.23 19.06
N PHE A 613 -27.90 22.01 19.60
CA PHE A 613 -28.30 21.70 20.97
C PHE A 613 -27.16 21.98 21.94
N GLY A 614 -27.51 22.50 23.13
CA GLY A 614 -26.57 22.90 24.15
C GLY A 614 -27.15 22.85 25.57
N GLY A 615 -26.48 23.49 26.55
CA GLY A 615 -26.88 23.36 27.95
C GLY A 615 -26.78 21.91 28.42
N THR A 616 -27.82 21.39 29.09
CA THR A 616 -27.87 19.98 29.54
C THR A 616 -27.98 18.98 28.36
N LEU A 617 -28.22 19.46 27.13
CA LEU A 617 -28.22 18.68 25.90
C LEU A 617 -26.87 18.72 25.17
N ALA A 618 -25.88 19.41 25.71
CA ALA A 618 -24.52 19.41 25.14
C ALA A 618 -23.91 18.01 25.23
N GLY A 619 -23.37 17.52 24.10
CA GLY A 619 -22.74 16.20 24.05
C GLY A 619 -23.74 15.02 24.13
N VAL A 620 -25.01 15.26 23.89
CA VAL A 620 -26.07 14.24 23.92
C VAL A 620 -26.62 14.04 22.50
N ASN A 621 -26.92 12.78 22.13
CA ASN A 621 -27.69 12.49 20.92
C ASN A 621 -29.16 12.79 21.22
N VAL A 622 -29.68 13.85 20.62
CA VAL A 622 -31.02 14.39 20.90
C VAL A 622 -32.01 13.82 19.87
N PRO A 623 -33.20 13.35 20.29
CA PRO A 623 -34.22 12.97 19.34
C PRO A 623 -34.49 14.07 18.31
N SER A 624 -34.70 13.66 17.03
CA SER A 624 -34.96 14.63 15.97
C SER A 624 -36.25 15.42 16.22
N LEU A 625 -36.16 16.72 16.01
CA LEU A 625 -37.37 17.55 15.89
C LEU A 625 -38.16 17.13 14.66
N GLU A 626 -39.48 17.17 14.74
CA GLU A 626 -40.37 16.97 13.60
C GLU A 626 -40.97 18.32 13.18
N LEU A 627 -41.10 18.58 11.89
CA LEU A 627 -41.74 19.78 11.38
C LEU A 627 -43.14 19.38 10.88
N LEU A 628 -44.18 19.96 11.47
CA LEU A 628 -45.54 19.61 11.27
C LEU A 628 -46.40 20.84 10.91
N ALA A 629 -47.63 20.58 10.44
CA ALA A 629 -48.70 21.57 10.25
C ALA A 629 -48.24 22.83 9.48
N CYS A 630 -47.44 22.67 8.42
CA CYS A 630 -47.12 23.79 7.56
C CYS A 630 -48.35 24.24 6.77
N THR A 631 -48.74 25.53 6.89
CA THR A 631 -49.94 26.09 6.30
C THR A 631 -49.65 26.92 5.04
N GLY A 632 -50.69 27.16 4.19
CA GLY A 632 -50.56 28.02 3.01
C GLY A 632 -49.71 27.38 1.89
N GLY A 633 -49.71 26.04 1.80
CA GLY A 633 -49.01 25.29 0.75
C GLY A 633 -47.52 25.10 0.98
N CYS A 634 -47.01 25.46 2.17
CA CYS A 634 -45.63 25.12 2.55
C CYS A 634 -45.55 23.67 3.03
N THR A 635 -44.35 23.13 2.92
CA THR A 635 -43.94 21.83 3.48
C THR A 635 -42.54 21.95 4.10
N GLY A 636 -42.18 20.97 4.91
CA GLY A 636 -40.81 20.92 5.47
C GLY A 636 -40.57 19.65 6.26
N TYR A 637 -39.31 19.45 6.61
CA TYR A 637 -38.87 18.37 7.48
C TYR A 637 -37.60 18.80 8.22
N VAL A 638 -37.19 18.01 9.20
CA VAL A 638 -35.91 18.19 9.93
C VAL A 638 -35.01 16.98 9.70
N GLY A 639 -33.76 17.24 9.40
CA GLY A 639 -32.74 16.23 9.28
C GLY A 639 -31.58 16.46 10.24
N GLU A 640 -30.97 15.39 10.75
CA GLU A 640 -29.80 15.43 11.63
C GLU A 640 -28.54 15.60 10.79
N ILE A 641 -27.89 16.77 10.84
CA ILE A 641 -26.67 17.06 10.05
C ILE A 641 -25.38 16.87 10.84
N ALA A 642 -25.46 16.74 12.15
CA ALA A 642 -24.34 16.31 13.00
C ALA A 642 -24.93 15.53 14.18
N LYS A 643 -24.41 14.31 14.39
CA LYS A 643 -24.81 13.45 15.50
C LYS A 643 -24.28 14.00 16.83
N GLY A 644 -25.14 14.09 17.83
CA GLY A 644 -24.73 14.34 19.21
C GLY A 644 -24.20 13.08 19.91
N GLY A 645 -23.57 13.27 21.05
CA GLY A 645 -23.03 12.18 21.85
C GLY A 645 -21.65 11.70 21.38
N THR A 646 -21.33 10.46 21.68
CA THR A 646 -20.02 9.87 21.43
C THR A 646 -19.73 9.70 19.92
N THR A 647 -18.53 10.10 19.50
CA THR A 647 -18.02 9.89 18.14
C THR A 647 -17.89 8.40 17.81
N THR A 648 -17.66 8.07 16.53
CA THR A 648 -17.56 6.69 16.05
C THR A 648 -16.25 6.45 15.28
N ARG A 649 -15.13 7.08 15.72
CA ARG A 649 -13.83 6.93 15.05
C ARG A 649 -13.33 5.49 14.99
N GLY A 650 -13.65 4.69 15.99
CA GLY A 650 -13.25 3.29 16.06
C GLY A 650 -14.00 2.34 15.13
N GLY A 651 -15.14 2.77 14.54
CA GLY A 651 -16.01 1.91 13.75
C GLY A 651 -16.64 0.76 14.55
N ALA A 652 -17.36 -0.12 13.87
CA ALA A 652 -17.84 -1.38 14.43
C ALA A 652 -16.74 -2.45 14.29
N VAL A 653 -16.46 -3.17 15.37
CA VAL A 653 -15.36 -4.14 15.43
C VAL A 653 -15.88 -5.56 15.34
N THR A 654 -15.33 -6.35 14.42
CA THR A 654 -15.60 -7.79 14.27
C THR A 654 -14.28 -8.56 14.41
N ALA A 655 -14.26 -9.60 15.25
CA ALA A 655 -13.13 -10.49 15.34
C ALA A 655 -12.98 -11.30 14.04
N THR A 656 -11.79 -11.30 13.46
CA THR A 656 -11.50 -12.02 12.21
C THR A 656 -11.10 -13.46 12.46
N GLY A 657 -10.55 -13.75 13.65
CA GLY A 657 -9.88 -15.01 13.98
C GLY A 657 -8.51 -15.15 13.32
N ASN A 658 -7.97 -14.04 12.77
CA ASN A 658 -6.63 -13.94 12.21
C ASN A 658 -5.65 -13.36 13.22
N THR A 659 -4.40 -13.82 13.19
CA THR A 659 -3.30 -13.31 14.03
C THR A 659 -2.31 -12.56 13.14
N PRO A 660 -2.02 -11.28 13.39
CA PRO A 660 -1.01 -10.57 12.61
C PRO A 660 0.36 -11.26 12.68
N PRO A 661 1.19 -11.18 11.61
CA PRO A 661 2.53 -11.74 11.60
C PRO A 661 3.40 -11.22 12.75
N ALA A 662 4.18 -12.09 13.38
CA ALA A 662 5.21 -11.70 14.34
C ALA A 662 6.49 -11.34 13.57
N VAL A 663 6.94 -10.08 13.62
CA VAL A 663 8.04 -9.55 12.81
C VAL A 663 9.32 -9.35 13.63
N SER A 664 10.47 -9.51 12.98
CA SER A 664 11.78 -9.24 13.55
C SER A 664 12.74 -8.70 12.48
N ALA A 665 13.58 -7.73 12.85
CA ALA A 665 14.67 -7.24 12.03
C ALA A 665 15.82 -6.77 12.93
N PRO A 666 17.09 -6.73 12.42
CA PRO A 666 18.19 -6.14 13.15
C PRO A 666 17.91 -4.68 13.51
N ALA A 667 18.23 -4.30 14.75
CA ALA A 667 17.88 -2.96 15.26
C ALA A 667 18.70 -1.84 14.60
N ALA A 668 19.99 -2.03 14.37
CA ALA A 668 20.87 -0.99 13.82
C ALA A 668 22.15 -1.54 13.19
N TYR A 669 22.72 -0.75 12.25
CA TYR A 669 24.06 -0.91 11.69
C TYR A 669 24.72 0.46 11.51
N THR A 670 26.03 0.47 11.35
CA THR A 670 26.80 1.62 10.84
C THR A 670 27.34 1.27 9.47
N ILE A 671 26.96 2.04 8.44
CA ILE A 671 27.31 1.76 7.03
C ILE A 671 28.16 2.87 6.42
N PRO A 672 29.01 2.56 5.42
CA PRO A 672 29.76 3.55 4.65
C PRO A 672 28.82 4.34 3.72
N LEU A 673 29.27 5.54 3.31
CA LEU A 673 28.57 6.33 2.30
C LEU A 673 28.67 5.68 0.91
N ARG A 674 27.70 5.96 0.04
CA ARG A 674 27.67 5.59 -1.39
C ARG A 674 27.97 4.12 -1.68
N THR A 675 27.59 3.26 -0.76
CA THR A 675 27.85 1.82 -0.87
C THR A 675 26.53 1.07 -0.82
N PRO A 676 26.28 0.14 -1.75
CA PRO A 676 25.10 -0.71 -1.71
C PRO A 676 25.00 -1.52 -0.42
N PHE A 677 23.77 -1.78 0.02
CA PHE A 677 23.51 -2.59 1.22
C PHE A 677 22.24 -3.43 1.04
N ALA A 678 22.11 -4.47 1.84
CA ALA A 678 20.90 -5.32 1.86
C ALA A 678 20.37 -5.46 3.28
N LEU A 679 19.07 -5.22 3.44
CA LEU A 679 18.39 -5.41 4.71
C LEU A 679 17.54 -6.68 4.67
N THR A 680 17.71 -7.54 5.65
CA THR A 680 16.96 -8.79 5.79
C THR A 680 16.18 -8.77 7.10
N GLY A 681 14.87 -8.97 7.02
CA GLY A 681 14.01 -9.20 8.17
C GLY A 681 13.54 -10.65 8.23
N SER A 682 12.66 -10.93 9.16
CA SER A 682 11.95 -12.22 9.25
C SER A 682 10.58 -12.02 9.87
N ALA A 683 9.65 -12.89 9.51
CA ALA A 683 8.39 -12.98 10.24
C ALA A 683 7.89 -14.44 10.29
N THR A 684 7.02 -14.68 11.27
CA THR A 684 6.28 -15.93 11.39
C THR A 684 4.80 -15.63 11.54
N ASP A 685 3.97 -16.48 10.98
CA ASP A 685 2.52 -16.39 11.08
C ASP A 685 1.97 -17.58 11.89
N ALA A 686 1.14 -17.28 12.90
CA ALA A 686 0.60 -18.30 13.80
C ALA A 686 -0.50 -19.15 13.15
N ASP A 687 -1.16 -18.61 12.13
CA ASP A 687 -2.23 -19.23 11.37
C ASP A 687 -1.72 -20.01 10.17
N GLY A 688 -0.40 -19.88 9.86
CA GLY A 688 0.28 -20.52 8.74
C GLY A 688 0.02 -19.85 7.40
N ASP A 689 -0.36 -18.58 7.39
CA ASP A 689 -0.61 -17.83 6.18
C ASP A 689 0.71 -17.46 5.47
N THR A 690 0.63 -17.29 4.15
CA THR A 690 1.77 -16.86 3.35
C THR A 690 2.03 -15.38 3.59
N ILE A 691 3.23 -15.08 4.08
CA ILE A 691 3.64 -13.72 4.41
C ILE A 691 4.31 -13.07 3.19
N THR A 692 3.98 -11.81 2.96
CA THR A 692 4.69 -10.93 2.03
C THR A 692 5.35 -9.79 2.80
N TYR A 693 6.46 -9.28 2.25
CA TYR A 693 7.34 -8.32 2.95
C TYR A 693 7.57 -7.07 2.14
N MET A 694 7.86 -5.97 2.84
CA MET A 694 8.34 -4.74 2.24
C MET A 694 9.26 -4.00 3.20
N TRP A 695 10.38 -3.50 2.67
CA TRP A 695 11.25 -2.54 3.34
C TRP A 695 10.98 -1.15 2.80
N GLU A 696 10.70 -0.20 3.69
CA GLU A 696 10.39 1.19 3.36
C GLU A 696 11.30 2.13 4.13
N GLN A 697 11.90 3.11 3.44
CA GLN A 697 12.56 4.20 4.12
C GLN A 697 11.51 5.13 4.73
N ASN A 698 11.69 5.52 5.99
CA ASN A 698 10.75 6.36 6.74
C ASN A 698 11.39 7.70 7.18
N ASP A 699 12.37 8.19 6.40
CA ASP A 699 12.96 9.52 6.61
C ASP A 699 12.12 10.57 5.92
N ARG A 700 11.87 11.67 6.63
CA ARG A 700 11.02 12.76 6.15
C ARG A 700 11.85 13.83 5.47
N GLY A 701 11.30 14.43 4.42
CA GLY A 701 11.88 15.59 3.80
C GLY A 701 11.85 16.84 4.69
N GLY A 702 12.73 17.79 4.40
CA GLY A 702 12.72 19.12 5.02
C GLY A 702 11.51 19.97 4.62
N ALA A 703 11.40 21.18 5.16
CA ALA A 703 10.29 22.08 4.92
C ALA A 703 10.04 22.35 3.41
N THR A 704 11.12 22.50 2.64
CA THR A 704 11.04 22.87 1.22
C THR A 704 10.87 21.69 0.27
N GLY A 705 11.07 20.45 0.72
CA GLY A 705 11.13 19.27 -0.14
C GLY A 705 12.40 19.21 -1.01
N THR A 706 12.49 18.20 -1.86
CA THR A 706 13.63 18.00 -2.76
C THR A 706 13.14 17.48 -4.10
N SER A 707 13.53 18.11 -5.19
CA SER A 707 13.26 17.57 -6.54
C SER A 707 13.86 16.16 -6.67
N LEU A 708 13.13 15.27 -7.32
CA LEU A 708 13.61 13.93 -7.62
C LEU A 708 14.98 13.97 -8.29
N ILE A 709 15.11 14.76 -9.35
CA ILE A 709 16.31 14.84 -10.20
C ILE A 709 17.45 15.67 -9.61
N SER A 710 17.47 15.91 -8.30
CA SER A 710 18.57 16.58 -7.60
C SER A 710 19.65 15.60 -7.20
N ASN A 711 20.91 15.92 -7.52
CA ASN A 711 22.11 15.21 -7.02
C ASN A 711 22.54 15.67 -5.61
N THR A 712 21.91 16.74 -5.08
CA THR A 712 22.12 17.21 -3.71
C THR A 712 20.86 16.89 -2.88
N LYS A 713 20.92 15.83 -2.11
CA LYS A 713 19.82 15.38 -1.23
C LYS A 713 20.26 15.50 0.22
N LEU A 714 19.86 16.60 0.86
CA LEU A 714 20.28 16.88 2.25
C LEU A 714 19.51 16.05 3.29
N ASN A 715 18.26 15.74 3.00
CA ASN A 715 17.34 15.03 3.90
C ASN A 715 16.20 14.36 3.13
N GLY A 716 15.36 13.63 3.85
CA GLY A 716 14.18 12.97 3.29
C GLY A 716 14.48 11.60 2.68
N PRO A 717 13.49 11.06 1.98
CA PRO A 717 13.61 9.73 1.39
C PRO A 717 14.58 9.73 0.21
N LEU A 718 15.43 8.71 0.18
CA LEU A 718 16.39 8.44 -0.89
C LEU A 718 15.95 7.28 -1.78
N PHE A 719 15.16 6.34 -1.22
CA PHE A 719 14.79 5.09 -1.85
C PHE A 719 13.27 5.01 -2.02
N ARG A 720 12.83 4.70 -3.25
CA ARG A 720 11.40 4.49 -3.54
C ARG A 720 10.89 3.25 -2.81
N GLN A 721 9.59 3.24 -2.53
CA GLN A 721 8.94 2.08 -1.93
C GLN A 721 8.59 1.07 -3.01
N PHE A 722 9.16 -0.12 -2.96
CA PHE A 722 8.79 -1.30 -3.74
C PHE A 722 9.39 -2.57 -3.09
N GLY A 723 8.89 -3.73 -3.46
CA GLY A 723 9.48 -5.02 -3.09
C GLY A 723 10.75 -5.32 -3.90
N THR A 724 11.25 -6.54 -3.82
CA THR A 724 12.53 -6.98 -4.41
C THR A 724 12.50 -7.20 -5.93
N ARG A 725 11.68 -6.51 -6.68
CA ARG A 725 11.25 -6.89 -8.04
C ARG A 725 11.92 -6.22 -9.19
N ALA A 726 13.15 -5.98 -9.15
CA ALA A 726 13.82 -5.66 -10.38
C ALA A 726 14.14 -6.95 -11.14
N VAL A 727 13.81 -7.04 -12.40
CA VAL A 727 14.14 -8.17 -13.27
C VAL A 727 15.12 -7.70 -14.32
N PHE A 728 16.35 -8.21 -14.22
CA PHE A 728 17.38 -8.06 -15.22
C PHE A 728 17.37 -9.31 -16.12
N ASN A 729 16.85 -9.20 -17.34
CA ASN A 729 16.84 -10.29 -18.30
C ASN A 729 17.86 -10.02 -19.39
N ALA A 730 18.83 -10.93 -19.53
CA ALA A 730 19.77 -11.00 -20.67
C ALA A 730 20.49 -9.66 -20.97
N GLY A 731 20.87 -8.90 -19.95
CA GLY A 731 21.57 -7.63 -20.13
C GLY A 731 20.65 -6.43 -20.46
N VAL A 732 19.34 -6.61 -20.44
CA VAL A 732 18.36 -5.54 -20.70
C VAL A 732 17.79 -5.07 -19.38
N TYR A 733 17.88 -3.77 -19.14
CA TYR A 733 17.28 -3.10 -18.01
C TYR A 733 15.75 -2.99 -18.21
N ASN A 734 15.01 -3.66 -17.37
CA ASN A 734 13.56 -3.48 -17.28
C ASN A 734 13.29 -2.64 -16.03
N PRO A 735 12.75 -1.43 -16.19
CA PRO A 735 12.49 -0.54 -15.06
C PRO A 735 11.61 -1.25 -14.05
N VAL A 736 11.84 -0.94 -12.79
CA VAL A 736 10.97 -1.38 -11.70
C VAL A 736 9.56 -0.89 -12.01
N GLY A 737 8.63 -1.82 -12.09
CA GLY A 737 7.23 -1.52 -12.31
C GLY A 737 6.56 -0.96 -11.06
N GLN A 738 5.45 -1.53 -10.70
CA GLN A 738 4.66 -1.14 -9.54
C GLN A 738 5.35 -1.53 -8.22
N ASN A 739 5.14 -0.72 -7.18
CA ASN A 739 5.48 -1.06 -5.81
C ASN A 739 4.68 -2.29 -5.37
N GLN A 740 5.35 -3.33 -4.91
CA GLN A 740 4.71 -4.58 -4.55
C GLN A 740 5.41 -5.24 -3.37
N THR A 741 4.60 -5.87 -2.52
CA THR A 741 5.12 -6.77 -1.50
C THR A 741 5.56 -8.09 -2.13
N ASP A 742 6.57 -8.73 -1.54
CA ASP A 742 7.19 -9.94 -2.05
C ASP A 742 7.35 -10.95 -0.90
N THR A 743 7.50 -12.23 -1.22
CA THR A 743 7.79 -13.28 -0.23
C THR A 743 9.25 -13.32 0.21
N ASN A 744 10.12 -12.52 -0.41
CA ASN A 744 11.52 -12.38 -0.01
C ASN A 744 11.67 -11.33 1.11
N PRO A 745 12.14 -11.69 2.31
CA PRO A 745 12.31 -10.75 3.41
C PRO A 745 13.55 -9.83 3.25
N THR A 746 14.32 -9.99 2.17
CA THR A 746 15.53 -9.20 1.88
C THR A 746 15.26 -8.20 0.76
N ARG A 747 15.63 -6.94 0.99
CA ARG A 747 15.67 -5.91 -0.04
C ARG A 747 17.09 -5.36 -0.18
N VAL A 748 17.53 -5.20 -1.42
CA VAL A 748 18.80 -4.59 -1.81
C VAL A 748 18.57 -3.10 -2.11
N PHE A 749 19.50 -2.25 -1.69
CA PHE A 749 19.47 -0.80 -1.85
C PHE A 749 20.82 -0.30 -2.45
N PRO A 750 20.81 0.35 -3.63
CA PRO A 750 19.73 0.46 -4.61
C PRO A 750 19.25 -0.91 -5.07
N ASP A 751 18.15 -0.94 -5.80
CA ASP A 751 17.65 -2.18 -6.38
C ASP A 751 18.74 -2.91 -7.18
N LEU A 752 18.79 -4.25 -7.05
CA LEU A 752 19.83 -5.09 -7.64
C LEU A 752 20.01 -4.85 -9.15
N VAL A 753 18.90 -4.61 -9.88
CA VAL A 753 18.97 -4.34 -11.33
C VAL A 753 19.73 -3.06 -11.62
N GLN A 754 19.56 -2.03 -10.81
CA GLN A 754 20.29 -0.77 -10.98
C GLN A 754 21.78 -0.97 -10.70
N ILE A 755 22.14 -1.74 -9.67
CA ILE A 755 23.54 -2.09 -9.38
C ILE A 755 24.14 -2.83 -10.59
N LEU A 756 23.46 -3.88 -11.08
CA LEU A 756 23.93 -4.67 -12.22
C LEU A 756 24.00 -3.89 -13.54
N ALA A 757 23.17 -2.84 -13.68
CA ALA A 757 23.19 -1.93 -14.82
C ALA A 757 24.17 -0.75 -14.67
N ASN A 758 24.89 -0.66 -13.54
CA ASN A 758 25.73 0.49 -13.14
C ASN A 758 24.93 1.80 -13.13
N ASN A 759 23.62 1.72 -12.86
CA ASN A 759 22.72 2.86 -12.81
C ASN A 759 22.56 3.38 -11.39
N THR A 760 23.65 3.73 -10.74
CA THR A 760 23.72 4.22 -9.37
C THR A 760 24.65 5.43 -9.25
N ASN A 761 24.53 6.14 -8.13
CA ASN A 761 25.47 7.21 -7.77
C ASN A 761 26.66 6.71 -6.91
N ALA A 762 26.90 5.40 -6.82
CA ALA A 762 27.91 4.80 -5.94
C ALA A 762 29.31 5.37 -6.18
N GLU A 763 29.81 5.30 -7.41
CA GLU A 763 31.18 5.70 -7.75
C GLU A 763 31.34 7.23 -7.84
N THR A 764 30.41 7.88 -8.55
CA THR A 764 30.53 9.32 -8.89
C THR A 764 29.93 10.24 -7.83
N GLY A 765 29.06 9.73 -6.97
CA GLY A 765 28.25 10.52 -6.04
C GLY A 765 27.06 11.21 -6.71
N ALA A 766 26.83 11.00 -8.00
CA ALA A 766 25.78 11.67 -8.78
C ALA A 766 25.12 10.72 -9.78
N CYS A 767 23.84 10.90 -10.02
CA CYS A 767 23.12 10.32 -11.15
C CYS A 767 23.30 11.16 -12.41
N PRO A 768 23.10 10.58 -13.63
CA PRO A 768 23.26 11.31 -14.89
C PRO A 768 22.38 12.56 -14.95
N VAL A 769 22.99 13.68 -15.39
CA VAL A 769 22.28 14.99 -15.50
C VAL A 769 21.10 14.88 -16.44
N VAL A 770 19.96 15.42 -16.00
CA VAL A 770 18.73 15.47 -16.78
C VAL A 770 18.66 16.77 -17.58
N SER A 771 18.43 16.66 -18.89
CA SER A 771 18.09 17.80 -19.74
C SER A 771 16.72 17.54 -20.40
N GLY A 772 15.71 18.31 -20.02
CA GLY A 772 14.33 18.08 -20.44
C GLY A 772 13.58 17.09 -19.54
N SER A 773 12.76 16.21 -20.11
CA SER A 773 12.07 15.17 -19.35
C SER A 773 13.05 14.03 -18.99
N PRO A 774 13.06 13.55 -17.73
CA PRO A 774 13.94 12.46 -17.36
C PRO A 774 13.54 11.15 -18.06
N THR A 775 14.54 10.38 -18.42
CA THR A 775 14.37 9.00 -18.91
C THR A 775 14.12 8.03 -17.76
N VAL A 776 13.58 6.84 -18.04
CA VAL A 776 13.31 5.82 -17.01
C VAL A 776 14.57 5.46 -16.22
N PRO A 777 15.76 5.18 -16.83
CA PRO A 777 16.96 4.92 -16.05
C PRO A 777 17.40 6.11 -15.16
N GLN A 778 17.20 7.36 -15.62
CA GLN A 778 17.47 8.51 -14.76
C GLN A 778 16.51 8.57 -13.58
N ILE A 779 15.20 8.38 -13.81
CA ILE A 779 14.20 8.32 -12.72
C ILE A 779 14.61 7.25 -11.69
N ASP A 780 15.00 6.06 -12.15
CA ASP A 780 15.35 4.97 -11.25
C ASP A 780 16.62 5.27 -10.43
N CYS A 781 17.67 5.84 -11.04
CA CYS A 781 18.86 6.26 -10.31
C CYS A 781 18.53 7.30 -9.23
N TYR A 782 17.74 8.32 -9.58
CA TYR A 782 17.37 9.39 -8.64
C TYR A 782 16.40 8.95 -7.55
N SER A 783 15.58 7.92 -7.81
CA SER A 783 14.63 7.38 -6.83
C SER A 783 15.20 6.26 -5.96
N GLU A 784 16.45 5.87 -6.21
CA GLU A 784 17.25 4.86 -5.46
C GLU A 784 18.65 5.41 -5.17
N PHE A 785 18.73 6.58 -4.57
CA PHE A 785 19.96 7.37 -4.44
C PHE A 785 20.71 7.01 -3.16
N LEU A 786 21.95 6.54 -3.29
CA LEU A 786 22.80 6.26 -2.14
C LEU A 786 23.22 7.56 -1.43
N PRO A 787 23.22 7.58 -0.07
CA PRO A 787 23.55 8.77 0.70
C PRO A 787 24.97 9.25 0.44
N THR A 788 25.12 10.54 0.17
CA THR A 788 26.39 11.26 0.03
C THR A 788 26.79 11.96 1.33
N VAL A 789 27.94 12.58 1.36
CA VAL A 789 28.41 13.39 2.50
C VAL A 789 27.47 14.56 2.83
N ASP A 790 26.67 15.01 1.86
CA ASP A 790 25.72 16.12 2.04
C ASP A 790 24.45 15.69 2.78
N TYR A 791 24.18 14.38 2.88
CA TYR A 791 22.98 13.88 3.55
C TYR A 791 23.15 13.99 5.07
N VAL A 792 22.36 14.87 5.68
CA VAL A 792 22.38 15.13 7.13
C VAL A 792 21.18 14.49 7.87
N GLY A 793 20.33 13.75 7.16
CA GLY A 793 19.14 13.13 7.73
C GLY A 793 18.03 14.13 8.03
N PHE A 794 17.08 13.72 8.86
CA PHE A 794 15.92 14.57 9.21
C PHE A 794 16.34 15.71 10.14
N THR A 795 16.22 16.93 9.67
CA THR A 795 16.72 18.16 10.35
C THR A 795 15.97 18.55 11.63
N GLY A 796 14.85 17.91 11.94
CA GLY A 796 14.07 18.16 13.17
C GLY A 796 14.61 17.46 14.42
N VAL A 797 15.55 16.55 14.27
CA VAL A 797 16.22 15.82 15.37
C VAL A 797 17.71 15.89 15.05
N ASN A 798 18.45 16.67 15.81
CA ASN A 798 19.89 16.79 15.66
C ASN A 798 20.56 15.41 15.56
N ALA A 799 20.64 14.88 14.35
CA ALA A 799 21.29 13.62 14.07
C ALA A 799 22.69 13.93 13.51
N SER A 800 23.64 14.04 14.40
CA SER A 800 25.05 13.84 14.03
C SER A 800 25.53 12.63 14.82
N PRO A 801 25.90 11.52 14.15
CA PRO A 801 25.94 11.29 12.70
C PRO A 801 24.54 11.14 12.06
N ALA A 802 24.48 11.39 10.74
CA ALA A 802 23.26 11.21 9.94
C ALA A 802 22.76 9.76 9.96
N ARG A 803 21.46 9.58 9.91
CA ARG A 803 20.80 8.25 9.99
C ARG A 803 19.80 8.07 8.88
N LEU A 804 19.64 6.82 8.46
CA LEU A 804 18.54 6.34 7.65
C LEU A 804 17.63 5.47 8.53
N ASN A 805 16.34 5.71 8.47
CA ASN A 805 15.34 4.97 9.24
C ASN A 805 14.53 4.11 8.28
N PHE A 806 14.51 2.80 8.52
CA PHE A 806 13.76 1.84 7.72
C PHE A 806 12.66 1.17 8.53
N LYS A 807 11.58 0.81 7.86
CA LYS A 807 10.51 -0.04 8.35
C LYS A 807 10.51 -1.35 7.56
N PHE A 808 10.46 -2.46 8.27
CA PHE A 808 10.20 -3.78 7.73
C PHE A 808 8.75 -4.14 8.04
N THR A 809 7.91 -4.25 7.01
CA THR A 809 6.48 -4.53 7.14
C THR A 809 6.18 -5.92 6.58
N ALA A 810 5.47 -6.73 7.34
CA ALA A 810 4.97 -8.05 6.94
C ALA A 810 3.44 -8.03 6.86
N ARG A 811 2.89 -8.70 5.84
CA ARG A 811 1.45 -8.83 5.55
C ARG A 811 1.11 -10.29 5.31
N ASP A 812 0.02 -10.78 5.91
CA ASP A 812 -0.48 -12.16 5.77
C ASP A 812 -1.54 -12.31 4.66
N GLY A 813 -1.91 -11.19 4.01
CA GLY A 813 -3.00 -11.14 3.02
C GLY A 813 -4.39 -11.42 3.61
N ARG A 814 -4.58 -11.45 4.94
CA ARG A 814 -5.88 -11.52 5.64
C ARG A 814 -6.18 -10.25 6.43
N GLY A 815 -5.53 -9.14 6.06
CA GLY A 815 -5.61 -7.89 6.77
C GLY A 815 -4.68 -7.82 7.98
N GLY A 816 -3.89 -8.85 8.25
CA GLY A 816 -2.85 -8.85 9.27
C GLY A 816 -1.61 -8.13 8.75
N VAL A 817 -1.29 -7.02 9.40
CA VAL A 817 -0.11 -6.19 9.10
C VAL A 817 0.62 -5.89 10.39
N ASN A 818 1.93 -6.06 10.35
CA ASN A 818 2.81 -5.70 11.46
C ASN A 818 4.16 -5.21 10.93
N SER A 819 4.85 -4.37 11.69
CA SER A 819 6.12 -3.80 11.27
C SER A 819 7.13 -3.70 12.42
N THR A 820 8.40 -3.55 12.04
CA THR A 820 9.51 -3.23 12.96
C THR A 820 10.49 -2.28 12.31
N SER A 821 11.42 -1.71 13.07
CA SER A 821 12.30 -0.64 12.61
C SER A 821 13.76 -1.06 12.62
N THR A 822 14.53 -0.59 11.61
CA THR A 822 15.99 -0.68 11.55
C THR A 822 16.58 0.72 11.32
N VAL A 823 17.65 1.04 12.00
CA VAL A 823 18.35 2.33 11.87
C VAL A 823 19.73 2.10 11.31
N LEU A 824 20.09 2.79 10.22
CA LEU A 824 21.43 2.80 9.67
C LEU A 824 22.10 4.14 10.00
N THR A 825 23.22 4.09 10.72
CA THR A 825 24.06 5.26 10.99
C THR A 825 25.08 5.40 9.86
N LEU A 826 25.25 6.60 9.31
CA LEU A 826 26.16 6.87 8.22
C LEU A 826 27.56 7.22 8.74
N ALA A 827 28.57 6.47 8.34
CA ALA A 827 29.97 6.77 8.60
C ALA A 827 30.49 7.73 7.52
N THR A 828 30.46 9.03 7.77
CA THR A 828 30.81 10.06 6.78
C THR A 828 32.27 10.05 6.34
N ALA A 829 33.16 9.38 7.07
CA ALA A 829 34.57 9.22 6.73
C ALA A 829 34.86 7.89 6.00
N ALA A 830 33.84 7.02 5.78
CA ALA A 830 34.01 5.73 5.12
C ALA A 830 33.16 5.64 3.84
N GLY A 831 33.71 4.94 2.83
CA GLY A 831 33.06 4.70 1.53
C GLY A 831 33.51 5.63 0.41
N PRO A 832 33.19 5.26 -0.86
CA PRO A 832 32.49 4.05 -1.25
C PRO A 832 33.38 2.78 -1.18
N PHE A 833 32.78 1.68 -0.72
CA PHE A 833 33.36 0.35 -0.81
C PHE A 833 33.05 -0.19 -2.21
N ILE A 834 34.08 -0.54 -2.99
CA ILE A 834 33.99 -0.85 -4.42
C ILE A 834 34.86 -2.03 -4.79
N VAL A 835 34.34 -3.02 -5.52
CA VAL A 835 35.10 -4.11 -6.15
C VAL A 835 35.86 -3.54 -7.37
N THR A 836 37.20 -3.66 -7.35
CA THR A 836 38.05 -3.10 -8.38
C THR A 836 38.60 -4.15 -9.37
N ALA A 837 38.67 -5.41 -8.97
CA ALA A 837 39.02 -6.54 -9.86
C ALA A 837 38.40 -7.86 -9.34
N PRO A 838 38.01 -8.79 -10.25
CA PRO A 838 37.91 -8.57 -11.71
C PRO A 838 36.76 -7.60 -12.03
N ASN A 839 37.04 -6.61 -12.87
CA ASN A 839 36.02 -5.59 -13.25
C ASN A 839 36.13 -5.20 -14.74
N THR A 840 36.44 -6.19 -15.60
CA THR A 840 36.52 -6.05 -17.06
C THR A 840 35.82 -7.24 -17.71
N SER A 841 35.49 -7.15 -19.00
CA SER A 841 34.90 -8.24 -19.77
C SER A 841 35.91 -9.28 -20.26
N ALA A 842 37.17 -9.25 -19.78
CA ALA A 842 38.20 -10.22 -20.17
C ALA A 842 37.84 -11.61 -19.63
N PRO A 843 37.92 -12.67 -20.44
CA PRO A 843 37.66 -14.02 -19.99
C PRO A 843 38.61 -14.45 -18.85
N LEU A 844 38.07 -15.12 -17.85
CA LEU A 844 38.84 -15.76 -16.79
C LEU A 844 38.69 -17.27 -16.88
N GLU A 845 39.75 -17.96 -16.56
CA GLU A 845 39.84 -19.43 -16.65
C GLU A 845 39.32 -20.05 -15.33
N GLY A 846 38.33 -20.95 -15.43
CA GLY A 846 37.86 -21.75 -14.31
C GLY A 846 38.95 -22.70 -13.79
N GLY A 847 38.98 -22.91 -12.47
CA GLY A 847 39.99 -23.69 -11.78
C GLY A 847 41.30 -22.96 -11.50
N MET A 848 41.47 -21.73 -12.00
CA MET A 848 42.72 -20.96 -11.81
C MET A 848 42.64 -19.96 -10.66
N PRO A 849 43.78 -19.68 -10.00
CA PRO A 849 43.90 -18.61 -9.03
C PRO A 849 43.61 -17.25 -9.67
N THR A 850 42.76 -16.46 -9.04
CA THR A 850 42.38 -15.10 -9.47
C THR A 850 42.45 -14.17 -8.27
N THR A 851 43.06 -13.00 -8.42
CA THR A 851 43.10 -12.02 -7.35
C THR A 851 41.85 -11.12 -7.45
N VAL A 852 41.06 -11.15 -6.39
CA VAL A 852 39.94 -10.22 -6.21
C VAL A 852 40.45 -9.02 -5.42
N THR A 853 40.18 -7.81 -5.91
CA THR A 853 40.54 -6.57 -5.20
C THR A 853 39.36 -5.66 -5.01
N TRP A 854 39.37 -4.90 -3.91
CA TRP A 854 38.35 -3.93 -3.56
C TRP A 854 38.96 -2.72 -2.85
N ASN A 855 38.28 -1.59 -2.93
CA ASN A 855 38.59 -0.41 -2.14
C ASN A 855 37.97 -0.55 -0.75
N VAL A 856 38.77 -0.69 0.29
CA VAL A 856 38.35 -0.80 1.68
C VAL A 856 37.64 0.49 2.17
N ALA A 857 38.13 1.65 1.70
CA ALA A 857 37.55 2.97 1.94
C ALA A 857 37.23 3.25 3.43
N GLY A 858 38.09 2.79 4.35
CA GLY A 858 37.94 3.01 5.80
C GLY A 858 36.84 2.18 6.47
N THR A 859 36.32 1.15 5.80
CA THR A 859 35.28 0.28 6.36
C THR A 859 35.82 -0.73 7.39
N ASP A 860 37.11 -1.00 7.40
CA ASP A 860 37.82 -1.85 8.36
C ASP A 860 37.95 -1.22 9.75
N ALA A 861 37.92 0.11 9.81
CA ALA A 861 38.10 0.90 11.02
C ALA A 861 36.73 1.39 11.60
N ALA A 862 36.74 1.77 12.89
CA ALA A 862 35.62 2.42 13.54
C ALA A 862 35.27 3.74 12.82
N PRO A 863 33.96 4.09 12.68
CA PRO A 863 32.79 3.49 13.33
C PRO A 863 32.15 2.31 12.57
N VAL A 864 32.59 1.95 11.36
CA VAL A 864 32.05 0.81 10.60
C VAL A 864 32.59 -0.52 11.19
N GLY A 865 33.92 -0.64 11.33
CA GLY A 865 34.55 -1.73 12.06
C GLY A 865 34.43 -3.11 11.43
N THR A 866 34.26 -3.20 10.10
CA THR A 866 34.16 -4.47 9.38
C THR A 866 35.53 -5.07 9.13
N ALA A 867 36.00 -5.96 10.04
CA ALA A 867 37.28 -6.57 9.97
C ALA A 867 37.44 -7.64 8.86
N ASN A 868 36.33 -8.28 8.46
CA ASN A 868 36.34 -9.36 7.49
C ASN A 868 35.23 -9.18 6.44
N VAL A 869 35.51 -9.72 5.25
CA VAL A 869 34.57 -9.80 4.13
C VAL A 869 34.44 -11.24 3.63
N ARG A 870 33.38 -11.50 2.88
CA ARG A 870 33.14 -12.74 2.14
C ARG A 870 33.21 -12.43 0.65
N ILE A 871 33.80 -13.34 -0.12
CA ILE A 871 33.88 -13.21 -1.58
C ILE A 871 33.03 -14.30 -2.20
N MET A 872 32.12 -13.89 -3.08
CA MET A 872 31.16 -14.78 -3.76
C MET A 872 31.22 -14.57 -5.26
N LEU A 873 30.85 -15.62 -6.02
CA LEU A 873 30.80 -15.59 -7.48
C LEU A 873 29.40 -15.93 -7.99
N SER A 874 28.93 -15.10 -8.88
CA SER A 874 27.77 -15.33 -9.73
C SER A 874 28.22 -15.85 -11.09
N VAL A 875 27.40 -16.75 -11.68
CA VAL A 875 27.56 -17.26 -13.07
C VAL A 875 26.37 -16.88 -13.96
N ASP A 876 25.45 -16.11 -13.44
CA ASP A 876 24.19 -15.70 -14.08
C ASP A 876 24.02 -14.18 -14.21
N GLY A 877 25.12 -13.46 -14.28
CA GLY A 877 25.15 -11.99 -14.44
C GLY A 877 25.00 -11.20 -13.13
N GLY A 878 25.04 -11.83 -11.97
CA GLY A 878 24.88 -11.20 -10.65
C GLY A 878 23.51 -11.41 -10.01
N LEU A 879 22.66 -12.25 -10.59
CA LEU A 879 21.30 -12.53 -10.09
C LEU A 879 21.33 -13.48 -8.88
N SER A 880 22.27 -14.44 -8.88
CA SER A 880 22.52 -15.34 -7.74
C SER A 880 24.00 -15.57 -7.52
N TYR A 881 24.37 -16.00 -6.31
CA TYR A 881 25.77 -16.20 -5.90
C TYR A 881 25.95 -17.60 -5.31
N PRO A 882 25.90 -18.67 -6.14
CA PRO A 882 25.98 -20.05 -5.67
C PRO A 882 27.38 -20.48 -5.21
N TYR A 883 28.44 -19.75 -5.60
CA TYR A 883 29.80 -20.11 -5.27
C TYR A 883 30.38 -19.14 -4.24
N THR A 884 30.82 -19.66 -3.11
CA THR A 884 31.63 -18.94 -2.13
C THR A 884 33.11 -19.14 -2.44
N LEU A 885 33.77 -18.09 -2.91
CA LEU A 885 35.22 -18.12 -3.23
C LEU A 885 36.07 -18.00 -1.98
N ALA A 886 35.73 -17.12 -1.05
CA ALA A 886 36.31 -17.03 0.28
C ALA A 886 35.16 -16.81 1.28
N ALA A 887 34.96 -17.76 2.20
CA ALA A 887 33.93 -17.65 3.22
C ALA A 887 34.21 -16.52 4.22
N GLN A 888 35.47 -16.23 4.45
CA GLN A 888 35.97 -15.13 5.27
C GLN A 888 37.42 -14.82 4.89
N THR A 889 37.73 -13.54 4.70
CA THR A 889 39.07 -13.02 4.51
C THR A 889 39.20 -11.64 5.18
N PRO A 890 40.38 -11.16 5.59
CA PRO A 890 40.53 -9.80 6.11
C PRO A 890 40.00 -8.75 5.13
N ASN A 891 39.46 -7.66 5.65
CA ASN A 891 39.03 -6.51 4.85
C ASN A 891 40.21 -5.57 4.58
N ASP A 892 41.26 -6.08 3.87
CA ASP A 892 42.50 -5.39 3.60
C ASP A 892 42.64 -4.95 2.12
N GLY A 893 41.65 -5.24 1.27
CA GLY A 893 41.57 -4.77 -0.11
C GLY A 893 41.96 -5.81 -1.15
N SER A 894 42.42 -7.04 -0.80
CA SER A 894 42.74 -8.06 -1.79
C SER A 894 42.71 -9.48 -1.22
N GLU A 895 42.32 -10.44 -2.05
CA GLU A 895 42.41 -11.87 -1.74
C GLU A 895 42.63 -12.67 -3.02
N THR A 896 43.46 -13.68 -2.96
CA THR A 896 43.64 -14.62 -4.07
C THR A 896 42.78 -15.85 -3.85
N VAL A 897 41.78 -16.02 -4.72
CA VAL A 897 40.77 -17.10 -4.68
C VAL A 897 40.96 -18.04 -5.87
N THR A 898 40.50 -19.28 -5.75
CA THR A 898 40.47 -20.22 -6.90
C THR A 898 39.05 -20.22 -7.46
N LEU A 899 38.90 -19.90 -8.75
CA LEU A 899 37.61 -19.95 -9.44
C LEU A 899 37.10 -21.39 -9.54
N PRO A 900 35.81 -21.65 -9.45
CA PRO A 900 35.25 -22.99 -9.69
C PRO A 900 35.46 -23.41 -11.16
N ILE A 901 35.56 -24.73 -11.39
CA ILE A 901 35.69 -25.32 -12.74
C ILE A 901 34.29 -25.36 -13.38
N VAL A 902 33.86 -24.21 -13.90
CA VAL A 902 32.57 -24.03 -14.57
C VAL A 902 32.72 -23.03 -15.71
N THR A 903 31.86 -23.14 -16.71
CA THR A 903 31.69 -22.12 -17.77
C THR A 903 30.58 -21.16 -17.43
N ALA A 904 30.73 -19.89 -17.77
CA ALA A 904 29.68 -18.88 -17.63
C ALA A 904 29.83 -17.81 -18.73
N ALA A 905 28.72 -17.38 -19.31
CA ALA A 905 28.75 -16.27 -20.26
C ALA A 905 28.93 -14.91 -19.57
N ALA A 906 28.44 -14.78 -18.35
CA ALA A 906 28.45 -13.54 -17.58
C ALA A 906 28.63 -13.84 -16.10
N ALA A 907 29.87 -13.99 -15.64
CA ALA A 907 30.18 -14.11 -14.22
C ALA A 907 30.40 -12.72 -13.59
N ARG A 908 30.11 -12.59 -12.29
CA ARG A 908 30.42 -11.40 -11.49
C ARG A 908 30.90 -11.79 -10.11
N VAL A 909 31.81 -10.98 -9.55
CA VAL A 909 32.26 -11.12 -8.16
C VAL A 909 31.48 -10.16 -7.28
N LYS A 910 31.08 -10.63 -6.11
CA LYS A 910 30.54 -9.83 -5.01
C LYS A 910 31.46 -9.94 -3.81
N VAL A 911 31.78 -8.80 -3.21
CA VAL A 911 32.48 -8.72 -1.91
C VAL A 911 31.51 -8.13 -0.91
N GLU A 912 31.20 -8.86 0.16
CA GLU A 912 30.22 -8.45 1.16
C GLU A 912 30.79 -8.48 2.58
N ALA A 913 30.34 -7.52 3.39
CA ALA A 913 30.75 -7.36 4.77
C ALA A 913 30.27 -8.52 5.65
N ILE A 914 31.16 -9.03 6.53
CA ILE A 914 30.77 -9.98 7.57
C ILE A 914 30.42 -9.20 8.86
N GLY A 915 29.20 -9.43 9.37
CA GLY A 915 28.69 -8.73 10.56
C GLY A 915 28.13 -7.32 10.25
N ASN A 916 28.04 -6.94 8.99
CA ASN A 916 27.40 -5.73 8.51
C ASN A 916 26.56 -6.03 7.25
N VAL A 917 25.91 -5.02 6.66
CA VAL A 917 24.92 -5.19 5.59
C VAL A 917 25.36 -4.66 4.23
N PHE A 918 26.52 -4.00 4.14
CA PHE A 918 27.01 -3.42 2.90
C PHE A 918 27.82 -4.42 2.05
N PHE A 919 27.86 -4.18 0.76
CA PHE A 919 28.58 -4.99 -0.22
C PHE A 919 28.83 -4.18 -1.49
N ASP A 920 29.62 -4.76 -2.41
CA ASP A 920 29.67 -4.31 -3.79
C ASP A 920 29.79 -5.49 -4.76
N ILE A 921 29.41 -5.26 -6.02
CA ILE A 921 29.44 -6.23 -7.12
C ILE A 921 30.26 -5.64 -8.26
N SER A 922 31.13 -6.44 -8.88
CA SER A 922 31.91 -5.98 -10.04
C SER A 922 31.01 -5.38 -11.12
N ASN A 923 31.34 -4.16 -11.61
CA ASN A 923 30.53 -3.43 -12.59
C ASN A 923 30.48 -4.12 -13.95
N ALA A 924 31.56 -4.79 -14.34
CA ALA A 924 31.63 -5.59 -15.55
C ALA A 924 31.43 -7.08 -15.23
N SER A 925 30.64 -7.74 -16.06
CA SER A 925 30.62 -9.20 -16.13
C SER A 925 31.76 -9.71 -17.00
N PHE A 926 32.29 -10.89 -16.68
CA PHE A 926 33.31 -11.57 -17.45
C PHE A 926 32.90 -13.00 -17.82
N PRO A 927 33.29 -13.51 -18.98
CA PRO A 927 33.03 -14.91 -19.31
C PRO A 927 34.00 -15.79 -18.50
N MET A 928 33.49 -16.92 -18.02
CA MET A 928 34.34 -17.99 -17.48
C MET A 928 34.50 -19.07 -18.53
N VAL A 929 35.75 -19.42 -18.82
CA VAL A 929 36.09 -20.36 -19.88
C VAL A 929 36.93 -21.53 -19.30
N LEU A 930 36.83 -22.65 -19.95
CA LEU A 930 37.61 -23.84 -19.66
C LEU A 930 38.42 -24.22 -20.92
N PRO A 931 39.56 -23.55 -21.20
CA PRO A 931 40.29 -23.79 -22.44
C PRO A 931 40.86 -25.20 -22.57
N ALA A 932 40.93 -25.96 -21.48
CA ALA A 932 41.33 -27.35 -21.45
C ALA A 932 40.18 -28.36 -21.58
N ASP A 933 38.94 -27.91 -21.60
CA ASP A 933 37.75 -28.72 -21.90
C ASP A 933 37.59 -28.80 -23.45
N LEU A 934 38.30 -29.76 -24.04
CA LEU A 934 38.38 -29.87 -25.49
C LEU A 934 37.15 -30.53 -26.13
N ASN A 935 36.43 -31.30 -25.34
CA ASN A 935 35.19 -31.97 -25.81
C ASN A 935 33.90 -31.14 -25.49
N SER A 936 34.05 -30.03 -24.73
CA SER A 936 32.97 -29.10 -24.30
C SER A 936 31.88 -29.82 -23.50
N ASP A 937 32.23 -30.75 -22.64
CA ASP A 937 31.33 -31.44 -21.73
C ASP A 937 31.21 -30.77 -20.35
N GLY A 938 31.94 -29.69 -20.13
CA GLY A 938 31.97 -28.91 -18.89
C GLY A 938 32.94 -29.44 -17.83
N LEU A 939 33.73 -30.45 -18.17
CA LEU A 939 34.77 -31.01 -17.30
C LEU A 939 36.14 -30.87 -17.98
N VAL A 940 37.20 -30.89 -17.19
CA VAL A 940 38.54 -31.04 -17.68
C VAL A 940 39.07 -32.35 -17.10
N ASP A 941 39.09 -33.41 -17.89
CA ASP A 941 39.37 -34.75 -17.42
C ASP A 941 40.26 -35.58 -18.41
N CYS A 942 40.20 -36.89 -18.24
CA CYS A 942 41.01 -37.79 -19.07
C CYS A 942 40.51 -37.85 -20.52
N ALA A 943 39.26 -37.51 -20.82
CA ALA A 943 38.73 -37.46 -22.18
C ALA A 943 39.40 -36.34 -22.99
N ASP A 944 39.66 -35.16 -22.36
CA ASP A 944 40.38 -34.05 -22.99
C ASP A 944 41.85 -34.39 -23.25
N ILE A 945 42.50 -35.04 -22.28
CA ILE A 945 43.89 -35.57 -22.50
C ILE A 945 43.91 -36.54 -23.66
N ALA A 946 42.90 -37.39 -23.85
CA ALA A 946 42.83 -38.32 -24.95
C ALA A 946 42.75 -37.63 -26.33
N ILE A 947 42.07 -36.49 -26.43
CA ILE A 947 41.97 -35.66 -27.65
C ILE A 947 43.39 -35.14 -28.02
N VAL A 948 44.11 -34.59 -27.04
CA VAL A 948 45.52 -34.13 -27.29
C VAL A 948 46.39 -35.30 -27.68
N LYS A 949 46.35 -36.44 -26.94
CA LYS A 949 47.13 -37.63 -27.26
C LYS A 949 46.86 -38.14 -28.65
N ALA A 950 45.60 -38.13 -29.12
CA ALA A 950 45.24 -38.59 -30.47
C ALA A 950 45.82 -37.71 -31.59
N SER A 951 46.05 -36.45 -31.34
CA SER A 951 46.61 -35.47 -32.29
C SER A 951 48.13 -35.16 -32.04
N LEU A 952 48.74 -35.78 -31.06
CA LEU A 952 50.16 -35.50 -30.65
C LEU A 952 51.12 -35.67 -31.81
N GLY A 953 52.01 -34.70 -32.03
CA GLY A 953 52.96 -34.63 -33.10
C GLY A 953 52.42 -34.19 -34.47
N LYS A 954 51.14 -33.86 -34.58
CA LYS A 954 50.51 -33.38 -35.82
C LYS A 954 50.65 -31.89 -35.98
N ARG A 955 50.65 -31.43 -37.25
CA ARG A 955 50.65 -30.02 -37.65
C ARG A 955 49.43 -29.65 -38.44
N VAL A 956 49.05 -28.38 -38.46
CA VAL A 956 47.98 -27.84 -39.30
C VAL A 956 48.11 -28.35 -40.73
N GLY A 957 47.01 -28.90 -41.28
CA GLY A 957 46.95 -29.48 -42.63
C GLY A 957 47.42 -30.95 -42.72
N GLN A 958 47.88 -31.57 -41.64
CA GLN A 958 48.21 -33.02 -41.65
C GLN A 958 47.01 -33.89 -41.28
N PRO A 959 46.87 -35.10 -41.87
CA PRO A 959 45.82 -36.05 -41.44
C PRO A 959 45.93 -36.38 -39.97
N GLY A 960 44.85 -36.24 -39.22
CA GLY A 960 44.78 -36.50 -37.79
C GLY A 960 45.17 -35.28 -36.89
N PHE A 961 45.34 -34.10 -37.49
CA PHE A 961 45.39 -32.84 -36.72
C PHE A 961 44.01 -32.49 -36.27
N ASP A 962 43.83 -32.33 -34.98
CA ASP A 962 42.63 -31.81 -34.36
C ASP A 962 42.92 -30.38 -33.85
N PRO A 963 42.29 -29.35 -34.40
CA PRO A 963 42.56 -27.98 -34.00
C PRO A 963 42.18 -27.71 -32.53
N ARG A 964 41.34 -28.48 -31.90
CA ARG A 964 41.00 -28.37 -30.47
C ARG A 964 42.21 -28.76 -29.58
N ALA A 965 43.05 -29.69 -30.05
CA ALA A 965 44.25 -30.20 -29.34
C ALA A 965 45.40 -29.22 -29.35
N ASP A 966 45.45 -28.28 -30.31
CA ASP A 966 46.42 -27.16 -30.38
C ASP A 966 45.95 -26.00 -29.51
N VAL A 967 46.12 -26.14 -28.19
CA VAL A 967 45.56 -25.22 -27.21
C VAL A 967 46.34 -23.89 -27.10
N ASN A 968 47.54 -23.84 -27.64
CA ASN A 968 48.38 -22.64 -27.69
C ASN A 968 48.33 -21.95 -29.09
N ASN A 969 47.64 -22.54 -30.07
CA ASN A 969 47.45 -22.05 -31.45
C ASN A 969 48.77 -21.77 -32.19
N ASP A 970 49.85 -22.58 -31.92
CA ASP A 970 51.09 -22.45 -32.66
C ASP A 970 51.18 -23.30 -33.92
N GLY A 971 50.07 -24.00 -34.24
CA GLY A 971 49.94 -24.88 -35.42
C GLY A 971 50.53 -26.27 -35.26
N VAL A 972 50.99 -26.69 -34.06
CA VAL A 972 51.59 -27.99 -33.76
C VAL A 972 51.02 -28.51 -32.43
N VAL A 973 50.45 -29.69 -32.43
CA VAL A 973 50.05 -30.38 -31.21
C VAL A 973 51.26 -31.08 -30.62
N ASP A 974 51.81 -30.61 -29.56
CA ASP A 974 53.03 -31.16 -28.93
C ASP A 974 52.92 -31.34 -27.40
N VAL A 975 54.02 -31.51 -26.73
CA VAL A 975 54.09 -31.74 -25.29
C VAL A 975 53.62 -30.50 -24.50
N ARG A 976 53.67 -29.31 -25.08
CA ARG A 976 53.18 -28.07 -24.45
C ARG A 976 51.70 -28.11 -24.31
N ASP A 977 50.96 -28.56 -25.35
CA ASP A 977 49.50 -28.71 -25.34
C ASP A 977 49.09 -29.79 -24.35
N LEU A 978 49.77 -30.93 -24.37
CA LEU A 978 49.52 -32.00 -23.41
C LEU A 978 49.75 -31.56 -21.99
N ALA A 979 50.81 -30.84 -21.72
CA ALA A 979 51.09 -30.28 -20.40
C ALA A 979 50.08 -29.24 -19.98
N PHE A 980 49.54 -28.42 -20.93
CA PHE A 980 48.53 -27.43 -20.67
C PHE A 980 47.25 -28.09 -20.16
N VAL A 981 46.70 -29.09 -20.84
CA VAL A 981 45.51 -29.85 -20.45
C VAL A 981 45.76 -30.64 -19.16
N THR A 982 46.87 -31.38 -19.09
CA THR A 982 47.21 -32.24 -17.93
C THR A 982 47.26 -31.49 -16.60
N ARG A 983 47.78 -30.24 -16.59
CA ARG A 983 47.84 -29.41 -15.39
C ARG A 983 46.50 -28.93 -14.91
N ARG A 984 45.46 -29.00 -15.76
CA ARG A 984 44.14 -28.51 -15.50
C ARG A 984 43.12 -29.63 -15.23
N VAL A 985 43.53 -30.86 -15.32
CA VAL A 985 42.70 -32.03 -14.98
C VAL A 985 42.34 -32.01 -13.49
N THR A 986 41.09 -32.22 -13.18
CA THR A 986 40.58 -32.25 -11.79
C THR A 986 41.35 -33.24 -10.92
N THR A 987 41.74 -32.78 -9.73
CA THR A 987 42.50 -33.57 -8.74
C THR A 987 41.71 -34.87 -8.38
N GLY A 988 42.34 -36.00 -8.61
CA GLY A 988 41.78 -37.35 -8.37
C GLY A 988 41.47 -38.16 -9.62
N SER A 989 41.47 -37.57 -10.81
CA SER A 989 41.36 -38.30 -12.07
C SER A 989 42.70 -39.04 -12.37
N ARG A 990 42.64 -40.37 -12.50
CA ARG A 990 43.78 -41.18 -12.94
C ARG A 990 43.63 -41.43 -14.44
N CYS A 991 44.35 -40.64 -15.24
CA CYS A 991 44.36 -40.85 -16.69
C CYS A 991 45.41 -41.88 -17.05
N THR A 992 45.00 -43.01 -17.65
CA THR A 992 45.86 -44.08 -18.12
C THR A 992 46.46 -43.77 -19.49
#